data_759beda3707127182b78bc833cb3e378
#
_entry.id   759beda3707127182b78bc833cb3e378
#
_cell.length_a   1.000
_cell.length_b   1.000
_cell.length_c   1.000
_cell.angle_alpha   90.00
_cell.angle_beta   90.00
_cell.angle_gamma   90.00
#
_symmetry.space_group_name_H-M   'P 1'
#
loop_
_entity.id
_entity.type
_entity.pdbx_description
1 polymer ?
#
loop_
_entity_poly.entity_id
_entity_poly.type
_entity_poly.pdbx_seq_one_letter_code
_entity_poly.pdbx_strand_id
1 'polypeptide(L)'
;MSYRYKLFKNGQERGIQRYTLNELTDMGTFMLRDICVREKIMTRSAGIEPKRLDRDALIELLFRYRGKEEETLADGFWEESVGLVKDLSSMAVLASQKLEIPNKIEIKKEVPMLEAEDVFIKHGFPGEYFVGTISDAEENILAVFEVRKERMTLSPKRMDPSLCVGVYQDLVVLLFDAPSSLKVLQAYNSQKCSMARERSMTAAMARLPILSIVEVRDSQEPLVIDFGAGYTTAASAALQSVDSNEILEVRFQGGSRLCPSAAAVKRCADGKAEFSFGYEALFLIRQNGYGERMTFFHNLKLFLYEEKRLNVCDKDGNAAIVSSDTLLIQFFQYIISAAKWEHGRNYRKLGFLLPEKRGGLALERLGALLSDYQVEGVCSESVNRVYQEIIRRGDFEGEEPVEDLIFHCGAGSSSLVFCDHEAENTNVAYKIRMRVRYLNGDSGFGGNRLTCLLFMYLKIRVMLGVTESGEEIFDERLQEAYSYVDQYGGTKEVYERFERLYEQAETIVPTQFGNLEETGAYRRENFYRLWFLAEGLKTAFFSGDPVSMIALPDRFAEFCVVNVVTSGKIAEYRLEFPVHKEALELVVAPEIYRIVKRFIEPLCNEYGILTGYRIKFTGMSCQIPAFRDALREFTVGRRARIKKGKDDGLKLKALEGVILRSQMEKSGRIIPEIIEEEAEVSFTVTVKSHDGSTIRIISEQTFGREVFGYVKRHAATREVEFTIWDVLEHEVGRRVVALDLYSFEKSSYDALFADYPMFQELQGDFDSIGEEEIRLFVYREENWDFCVLPAARRNGVLSLGEVSRFLFDDNSVDYFCGLF
;
A
#
# COMPACT_ATOMS: atom_id res chain seq x y z
N MET A 1 20.93 -9.98 -1.39
CA MET A 1 21.30 -8.55 -1.36
C MET A 1 22.25 -8.28 -2.51
N SER A 2 21.85 -7.46 -3.46
CA SER A 2 22.76 -7.01 -4.51
C SER A 2 23.83 -6.13 -3.89
N TYR A 3 25.09 -6.53 -3.97
CA TYR A 3 26.23 -5.74 -3.48
C TYR A 3 26.42 -4.41 -4.21
N ARG A 4 25.65 -4.17 -5.27
CA ARG A 4 25.70 -2.98 -6.12
C ARG A 4 25.53 -1.68 -5.34
N TYR A 5 24.78 -1.68 -4.24
CA TYR A 5 24.34 -0.47 -3.54
C TYR A 5 25.08 -0.17 -2.23
N LYS A 6 25.92 -1.07 -1.72
CA LYS A 6 26.67 -0.80 -0.47
C LYS A 6 27.75 0.28 -0.59
N LEU A 7 28.20 0.57 -1.80
CA LEU A 7 29.27 1.56 -2.04
C LEU A 7 28.75 3.00 -2.20
N PHE A 8 27.45 3.18 -2.34
CA PHE A 8 26.85 4.49 -2.55
C PHE A 8 26.61 5.30 -1.28
N LYS A 9 26.83 4.72 -0.10
CA LYS A 9 26.67 5.46 1.18
C LYS A 9 27.62 6.64 1.39
N ASN A 10 28.63 6.80 0.56
CA ASN A 10 29.54 7.94 0.67
C ASN A 10 29.22 8.96 -0.43
N GLY A 11 28.07 9.58 -0.31
CA GLY A 11 27.53 10.56 -1.20
C GLY A 11 28.57 11.42 -1.90
N GLN A 12 28.62 11.33 -3.19
CA GLN A 12 29.11 12.39 -4.04
C GLN A 12 28.23 12.50 -5.27
N GLU A 13 27.75 13.70 -5.42
CA GLU A 13 26.75 14.30 -6.28
C GLU A 13 27.06 14.33 -7.78
N ARG A 14 27.92 13.48 -8.28
CA ARG A 14 28.09 13.34 -9.73
C ARG A 14 27.48 12.03 -10.15
N GLY A 15 26.56 12.11 -11.09
CA GLY A 15 25.84 10.97 -11.66
C GLY A 15 26.79 9.79 -11.83
N ILE A 16 26.48 8.70 -11.10
CA ILE A 16 27.33 7.51 -11.08
C ILE A 16 27.19 6.86 -12.43
N GLN A 17 28.27 6.85 -13.17
CA GLN A 17 28.29 6.22 -14.47
C GLN A 17 28.12 4.71 -14.30
N ARG A 18 27.12 4.16 -14.97
CA ARG A 18 26.86 2.72 -15.03
C ARG A 18 27.21 2.18 -16.39
N TYR A 19 27.64 0.96 -16.40
CA TYR A 19 28.15 0.32 -17.61
C TYR A 19 27.35 -0.93 -17.93
N THR A 20 27.09 -1.14 -19.20
CA THR A 20 26.63 -2.40 -19.73
C THR A 20 27.76 -3.43 -19.67
N LEU A 21 27.42 -4.70 -19.72
CA LEU A 21 28.44 -5.73 -19.78
C LEU A 21 29.28 -5.62 -21.06
N ASN A 22 28.64 -5.25 -22.18
CA ASN A 22 29.30 -5.03 -23.45
C ASN A 22 30.29 -3.86 -23.39
N GLU A 23 29.87 -2.73 -22.81
CA GLU A 23 30.78 -1.58 -22.59
C GLU A 23 32.00 -1.98 -21.78
N LEU A 24 31.82 -2.76 -20.68
CA LEU A 24 32.94 -3.26 -19.87
C LEU A 24 33.83 -4.25 -20.62
N THR A 25 33.20 -5.06 -21.48
CA THR A 25 33.95 -6.05 -22.30
C THR A 25 34.76 -5.38 -23.40
N ASP A 26 34.28 -4.28 -23.95
CA ASP A 26 35.02 -3.51 -24.96
C ASP A 26 36.16 -2.68 -24.37
N MET A 27 36.17 -2.47 -23.08
CA MET A 27 37.23 -1.69 -22.39
C MET A 27 38.51 -2.51 -22.19
N GLY A 28 39.63 -1.85 -22.45
CA GLY A 28 40.92 -2.43 -22.13
C GLY A 28 41.18 -2.51 -20.61
N THR A 29 42.02 -3.45 -20.20
CA THR A 29 42.37 -3.72 -18.79
C THR A 29 42.82 -2.46 -18.05
N PHE A 30 43.50 -1.55 -18.73
CA PHE A 30 43.93 -0.28 -18.16
C PHE A 30 42.74 0.63 -17.81
N MET A 31 41.74 0.75 -18.71
CA MET A 31 40.53 1.53 -18.48
C MET A 31 39.70 0.97 -17.33
N LEU A 32 39.53 -0.34 -17.29
CA LEU A 32 38.82 -1.02 -16.20
C LEU A 32 39.47 -0.75 -14.85
N ARG A 33 40.82 -0.81 -14.79
CA ARG A 33 41.57 -0.47 -13.56
C ARG A 33 41.43 1.01 -13.19
N ASP A 34 41.51 1.89 -14.17
CA ASP A 34 41.36 3.34 -13.94
C ASP A 34 39.98 3.68 -13.35
N ILE A 35 38.92 3.08 -13.90
CA ILE A 35 37.57 3.21 -13.35
C ILE A 35 37.52 2.71 -11.89
N CYS A 36 38.05 1.53 -11.61
CA CYS A 36 38.10 1.00 -10.25
C CYS A 36 38.80 1.92 -9.27
N VAL A 37 39.94 2.50 -9.69
CA VAL A 37 40.74 3.41 -8.86
C VAL A 37 40.04 4.75 -8.67
N ARG A 38 39.57 5.35 -9.76
CA ARG A 38 38.91 6.65 -9.77
C ARG A 38 37.64 6.64 -8.93
N GLU A 39 36.86 5.59 -9.05
CA GLU A 39 35.60 5.44 -8.33
C GLU A 39 35.74 4.71 -6.98
N LYS A 40 36.97 4.47 -6.55
CA LYS A 40 37.30 3.79 -5.28
C LYS A 40 36.61 2.43 -5.09
N ILE A 41 36.41 1.72 -6.23
CA ILE A 41 35.85 0.38 -6.20
C ILE A 41 36.97 -0.59 -5.81
N MET A 42 36.92 -1.10 -4.61
CA MET A 42 37.91 -2.01 -4.03
C MET A 42 37.24 -3.24 -3.43
N THR A 43 37.93 -4.37 -3.50
CA THR A 43 37.50 -5.59 -2.80
C THR A 43 37.76 -5.43 -1.31
N ARG A 44 36.85 -4.84 -0.54
CA ARG A 44 37.01 -4.64 0.91
C ARG A 44 37.13 -5.96 1.70
N SER A 45 36.62 -7.04 1.18
CA SER A 45 36.61 -8.34 1.88
C SER A 45 37.93 -9.11 1.81
N ALA A 46 38.84 -8.82 0.88
CA ALA A 46 40.06 -9.58 0.67
C ALA A 46 41.35 -8.76 0.61
N GLY A 47 41.29 -7.44 0.73
CA GLY A 47 42.47 -6.58 0.64
C GLY A 47 43.18 -6.59 -0.72
N ILE A 48 42.56 -7.11 -1.77
CA ILE A 48 43.14 -7.25 -3.09
C ILE A 48 42.99 -5.94 -3.85
N GLU A 49 44.11 -5.34 -4.19
CA GLU A 49 44.15 -4.12 -5.00
C GLU A 49 43.71 -4.43 -6.45
N PRO A 50 42.95 -3.52 -7.11
CA PRO A 50 42.56 -3.67 -8.52
C PRO A 50 43.73 -3.92 -9.47
N LYS A 51 44.93 -3.51 -9.11
CA LYS A 51 46.14 -3.73 -9.90
C LYS A 51 46.54 -5.20 -10.03
N ARG A 52 46.08 -6.06 -9.09
CA ARG A 52 46.38 -7.49 -9.09
C ARG A 52 45.29 -8.34 -9.73
N LEU A 53 44.17 -7.75 -10.09
CA LEU A 53 43.06 -8.45 -10.73
C LEU A 53 43.34 -8.61 -12.23
N ASP A 54 42.95 -9.73 -12.78
CA ASP A 54 42.92 -9.94 -14.23
C ASP A 54 41.73 -9.18 -14.86
N ARG A 55 41.63 -9.20 -16.18
CA ARG A 55 40.61 -8.44 -16.90
C ARG A 55 39.20 -8.90 -16.55
N ASP A 56 38.98 -10.20 -16.45
CA ASP A 56 37.67 -10.77 -16.21
C ASP A 56 37.20 -10.46 -14.78
N ALA A 57 38.10 -10.56 -13.79
CA ALA A 57 37.81 -10.17 -12.43
C ALA A 57 37.52 -8.66 -12.28
N LEU A 58 38.15 -7.82 -13.10
CA LEU A 58 37.86 -6.39 -13.13
C LEU A 58 36.46 -6.10 -13.75
N ILE A 59 36.11 -6.80 -14.82
CA ILE A 59 34.77 -6.72 -15.43
C ILE A 59 33.72 -7.17 -14.40
N GLU A 60 33.94 -8.30 -13.74
CA GLU A 60 33.04 -8.80 -12.69
C GLU A 60 32.87 -7.78 -11.57
N LEU A 61 33.98 -7.22 -11.09
CA LEU A 61 33.98 -6.24 -10.01
C LEU A 61 33.21 -4.97 -10.42
N LEU A 62 33.46 -4.46 -11.62
CA LEU A 62 32.80 -3.28 -12.16
C LEU A 62 31.32 -3.53 -12.43
N PHE A 63 30.99 -4.67 -13.04
CA PHE A 63 29.60 -5.03 -13.29
C PHE A 63 28.81 -5.21 -11.99
N ARG A 64 29.43 -5.79 -10.96
CA ARG A 64 28.82 -5.93 -9.64
C ARG A 64 28.46 -4.59 -9.00
N TYR A 65 29.31 -3.58 -9.17
CA TYR A 65 29.17 -2.30 -8.48
C TYR A 65 28.65 -1.15 -9.37
N ARG A 66 28.77 -1.29 -10.68
CA ARG A 66 28.44 -0.26 -11.68
C ARG A 66 27.68 -0.82 -12.90
N GLY A 67 27.19 -2.04 -12.84
CA GLY A 67 26.39 -2.61 -13.92
C GLY A 67 24.99 -2.00 -14.01
N LYS A 68 24.45 -1.93 -15.21
CA LYS A 68 23.03 -1.66 -15.45
C LYS A 68 22.22 -2.91 -15.14
N GLU A 69 21.14 -2.79 -14.35
CA GLU A 69 20.30 -3.94 -13.96
C GLU A 69 19.58 -4.59 -15.14
N GLU A 70 19.31 -3.83 -16.16
CA GLU A 70 18.53 -4.22 -17.34
C GLU A 70 19.25 -5.24 -18.24
N GLU A 71 20.54 -5.45 -18.02
CA GLU A 71 21.39 -6.28 -18.86
C GLU A 71 21.88 -7.58 -18.20
N THR A 72 21.21 -8.01 -17.16
CA THR A 72 21.56 -9.33 -16.56
C THR A 72 21.35 -10.47 -17.54
N LEU A 73 20.40 -10.33 -18.48
CA LEU A 73 20.18 -11.22 -19.63
C LEU A 73 19.46 -10.41 -20.73
N ALA A 74 19.92 -10.50 -21.98
CA ALA A 74 19.33 -9.74 -23.09
C ALA A 74 17.94 -10.26 -23.46
N ASP A 75 17.01 -9.33 -23.64
CA ASP A 75 15.71 -9.64 -24.25
C ASP A 75 15.86 -9.71 -25.78
N GLY A 76 15.33 -10.74 -26.40
CA GLY A 76 15.11 -10.76 -27.85
C GLY A 76 16.15 -11.48 -28.72
N PHE A 77 17.21 -12.04 -28.14
CA PHE A 77 18.26 -12.72 -28.91
C PHE A 77 18.35 -14.22 -28.64
N TRP A 78 17.22 -14.87 -28.35
CA TRP A 78 17.24 -16.27 -27.97
C TRP A 78 17.89 -17.17 -29.05
N GLU A 79 17.42 -17.10 -30.28
CA GLU A 79 17.84 -17.98 -31.37
C GLU A 79 19.32 -17.87 -31.71
N GLU A 80 19.86 -16.63 -31.68
CA GLU A 80 21.27 -16.39 -31.98
C GLU A 80 22.20 -16.68 -30.78
N SER A 81 21.71 -16.50 -29.59
CA SER A 81 22.51 -16.61 -28.35
C SER A 81 22.56 -18.04 -27.78
N VAL A 82 21.55 -18.86 -28.07
CA VAL A 82 21.46 -20.25 -27.54
C VAL A 82 22.66 -21.09 -27.99
N GLY A 83 23.07 -20.99 -29.23
CA GLY A 83 24.25 -21.70 -29.73
C GLY A 83 25.53 -21.33 -28.99
N LEU A 84 25.75 -20.05 -28.71
CA LEU A 84 26.90 -19.57 -27.93
C LEU A 84 26.87 -20.04 -26.48
N VAL A 85 25.71 -20.00 -25.84
CA VAL A 85 25.55 -20.48 -24.47
C VAL A 85 25.76 -22.00 -24.38
N LYS A 86 25.27 -22.75 -25.39
CA LYS A 86 25.49 -24.19 -25.49
C LYS A 86 26.99 -24.52 -25.60
N ASP A 87 27.70 -23.82 -26.47
CA ASP A 87 29.14 -24.03 -26.63
C ASP A 87 29.91 -23.74 -25.35
N LEU A 88 29.56 -22.68 -24.64
CA LEU A 88 30.15 -22.33 -23.36
C LEU A 88 29.79 -23.32 -22.27
N SER A 89 28.57 -23.82 -22.25
CA SER A 89 28.11 -24.82 -21.27
C SER A 89 28.86 -26.18 -21.44
N SER A 90 29.16 -26.59 -22.70
CA SER A 90 29.91 -27.80 -23.00
C SER A 90 31.37 -27.77 -22.51
N MET A 91 31.91 -26.58 -22.24
CA MET A 91 33.25 -26.36 -21.71
C MET A 91 33.27 -26.25 -20.18
N ALA A 92 32.15 -26.44 -19.50
CA ALA A 92 32.06 -26.32 -18.06
C ALA A 92 32.79 -27.49 -17.35
N VAL A 93 33.66 -27.16 -16.40
CA VAL A 93 34.25 -28.10 -15.45
C VAL A 93 33.26 -28.28 -14.31
N LEU A 94 32.82 -29.53 -14.10
CA LEU A 94 31.84 -29.81 -13.06
C LEU A 94 32.50 -29.75 -11.68
N ALA A 95 31.90 -28.99 -10.79
CA ALA A 95 32.27 -28.95 -9.41
C ALA A 95 31.92 -30.31 -8.74
N SER A 96 32.77 -30.72 -7.79
CA SER A 96 32.58 -31.99 -7.06
C SER A 96 31.38 -31.97 -6.10
N GLN A 97 30.72 -30.86 -5.99
CA GLN A 97 29.61 -30.62 -5.06
C GLN A 97 28.26 -30.98 -5.69
N LYS A 98 27.43 -31.65 -4.90
CA LYS A 98 26.10 -32.05 -5.34
C LYS A 98 25.14 -30.84 -5.22
N LEU A 99 24.50 -30.54 -6.33
CA LEU A 99 23.37 -29.68 -6.40
C LEU A 99 22.10 -30.49 -6.13
N GLU A 100 21.33 -30.12 -5.12
CA GLU A 100 20.02 -30.70 -4.86
C GLU A 100 18.97 -29.78 -5.46
N ILE A 101 18.20 -30.28 -6.41
CA ILE A 101 17.08 -29.61 -7.04
C ILE A 101 15.80 -30.41 -6.85
N PRO A 102 14.61 -29.81 -6.92
CA PRO A 102 13.36 -30.56 -6.81
C PRO A 102 13.24 -31.61 -7.93
N ASN A 103 12.52 -32.68 -7.67
CA ASN A 103 12.28 -33.73 -8.66
C ASN A 103 11.43 -33.25 -9.85
N LYS A 104 10.68 -32.21 -9.65
CA LYS A 104 9.82 -31.57 -10.66
C LYS A 104 9.93 -30.05 -10.55
N ILE A 105 10.15 -29.41 -11.70
CA ILE A 105 9.95 -27.98 -11.86
C ILE A 105 8.73 -27.78 -12.75
N GLU A 106 7.83 -26.87 -12.35
CA GLU A 106 6.65 -26.51 -13.13
C GLU A 106 6.78 -25.07 -13.64
N ILE A 107 6.67 -24.90 -14.94
CA ILE A 107 6.67 -23.60 -15.62
C ILE A 107 5.26 -23.29 -16.10
N LYS A 108 4.73 -22.15 -15.71
CA LYS A 108 3.44 -21.67 -16.17
C LYS A 108 3.66 -20.76 -17.38
N LYS A 109 3.23 -21.20 -18.58
CA LYS A 109 3.36 -20.42 -19.81
C LYS A 109 2.63 -19.07 -19.65
N GLU A 110 3.22 -18.00 -20.20
CA GLU A 110 2.70 -16.61 -20.14
C GLU A 110 2.75 -15.92 -18.78
N VAL A 111 3.44 -16.48 -17.80
CA VAL A 111 3.70 -15.82 -16.53
C VAL A 111 5.08 -15.16 -16.58
N PRO A 112 5.21 -13.86 -16.25
CA PRO A 112 6.46 -13.12 -16.49
C PRO A 112 7.66 -13.57 -15.67
N MET A 113 7.45 -14.23 -14.53
CA MET A 113 8.54 -14.76 -13.70
C MET A 113 8.14 -16.07 -13.03
N LEU A 114 9.07 -16.99 -12.94
CA LEU A 114 8.95 -18.24 -12.22
C LEU A 114 9.99 -18.28 -11.11
N GLU A 115 9.52 -18.41 -9.88
CA GLU A 115 10.38 -18.68 -8.73
C GLU A 115 10.21 -20.16 -8.34
N ALA A 116 11.28 -20.93 -8.44
CA ALA A 116 11.30 -22.28 -7.86
C ALA A 116 11.84 -22.18 -6.43
N GLU A 117 10.97 -22.42 -5.45
CA GLU A 117 11.30 -22.25 -4.02
C GLU A 117 12.29 -23.29 -3.49
N ASP A 118 12.48 -24.44 -4.18
CA ASP A 118 13.12 -25.63 -3.62
C ASP A 118 14.46 -25.99 -4.25
N VAL A 119 15.20 -25.04 -4.78
CA VAL A 119 16.58 -25.32 -5.20
C VAL A 119 17.51 -25.11 -4.00
N PHE A 120 17.85 -26.21 -3.34
CA PHE A 120 18.81 -26.18 -2.26
C PHE A 120 20.22 -26.43 -2.82
N ILE A 121 21.06 -25.40 -2.69
CA ILE A 121 22.50 -25.60 -2.85
C ILE A 121 23.04 -26.06 -1.50
N LYS A 122 23.09 -27.36 -1.27
CA LYS A 122 23.78 -27.93 -0.11
C LYS A 122 25.28 -27.96 -0.36
N HIS A 123 25.98 -27.28 0.50
CA HIS A 123 27.43 -27.22 0.63
C HIS A 123 28.20 -26.42 -0.41
N GLY A 124 28.53 -25.21 -0.04
CA GLY A 124 29.82 -24.59 -0.31
C GLY A 124 30.28 -24.49 -1.76
N PHE A 125 29.39 -24.15 -2.69
CA PHE A 125 29.87 -23.53 -3.91
C PHE A 125 30.39 -22.16 -3.47
N PRO A 126 31.68 -21.88 -3.59
CA PRO A 126 32.24 -20.63 -3.13
C PRO A 126 31.83 -19.54 -4.09
N GLY A 127 30.74 -18.85 -3.81
CA GLY A 127 30.33 -17.68 -4.60
C GLY A 127 28.83 -17.55 -4.75
N GLU A 128 28.43 -16.38 -5.24
CA GLU A 128 27.09 -16.08 -5.67
C GLU A 128 26.88 -16.62 -7.08
N TYR A 129 25.80 -17.36 -7.30
CA TYR A 129 25.40 -17.79 -8.63
C TYR A 129 24.55 -16.71 -9.28
N PHE A 130 24.76 -16.53 -10.58
CA PHE A 130 23.96 -15.57 -11.35
C PHE A 130 23.17 -16.24 -12.47
N VAL A 131 23.65 -17.32 -13.04
CA VAL A 131 23.05 -17.94 -14.22
C VAL A 131 23.02 -19.46 -14.10
N GLY A 132 21.91 -20.01 -14.56
CA GLY A 132 21.76 -21.44 -14.76
C GLY A 132 21.14 -21.73 -16.13
N THR A 133 21.31 -22.98 -16.58
CA THR A 133 20.69 -23.48 -17.80
C THR A 133 19.97 -24.80 -17.53
N ILE A 134 18.86 -25.02 -18.23
CA ILE A 134 18.18 -26.31 -18.32
C ILE A 134 18.37 -26.79 -19.76
N SER A 135 18.88 -28.01 -19.92
CA SER A 135 19.13 -28.65 -21.21
C SER A 135 18.48 -30.03 -21.26
N ASP A 136 18.11 -30.46 -22.46
CA ASP A 136 17.67 -31.82 -22.72
C ASP A 136 18.84 -32.81 -22.80
N ALA A 137 18.55 -34.08 -23.06
CA ALA A 137 19.58 -35.12 -23.23
C ALA A 137 20.45 -34.92 -24.48
N GLU A 138 20.00 -34.12 -25.45
CA GLU A 138 20.70 -33.77 -26.67
C GLU A 138 21.53 -32.49 -26.52
N GLU A 139 21.65 -32.01 -25.26
CA GLU A 139 22.32 -30.73 -24.91
C GLU A 139 21.68 -29.46 -25.49
N ASN A 140 20.43 -29.52 -25.96
CA ASN A 140 19.74 -28.30 -26.36
C ASN A 140 19.33 -27.52 -25.11
N ILE A 141 19.62 -26.22 -25.06
CA ILE A 141 19.26 -25.36 -23.95
C ILE A 141 17.80 -25.00 -24.08
N LEU A 142 16.99 -25.46 -23.13
CA LEU A 142 15.57 -25.21 -23.07
C LEU A 142 15.24 -23.91 -22.34
N ALA A 143 16.03 -23.56 -21.32
CA ALA A 143 15.84 -22.34 -20.55
C ALA A 143 17.16 -21.82 -19.98
N VAL A 144 17.28 -20.50 -19.93
CA VAL A 144 18.33 -19.80 -19.17
C VAL A 144 17.65 -19.04 -18.04
N PHE A 145 18.17 -19.13 -16.83
CA PHE A 145 17.56 -18.51 -15.68
C PHE A 145 18.59 -17.83 -14.78
N GLU A 146 18.15 -16.84 -14.06
CA GLU A 146 18.92 -16.12 -13.05
C GLU A 146 18.79 -16.84 -11.71
N VAL A 147 19.92 -17.06 -11.02
CA VAL A 147 19.95 -17.64 -9.68
C VAL A 147 20.16 -16.54 -8.67
N ARG A 148 19.22 -16.39 -7.76
CA ARG A 148 19.36 -15.56 -6.56
C ARG A 148 19.74 -16.47 -5.39
N LYS A 149 20.41 -15.92 -4.38
CA LYS A 149 21.04 -16.66 -3.26
C LYS A 149 20.14 -17.71 -2.58
N GLU A 150 18.84 -17.61 -2.71
CA GLU A 150 17.85 -18.47 -2.07
C GLU A 150 16.79 -18.99 -3.05
N ARG A 151 16.82 -18.56 -4.33
CA ARG A 151 15.76 -18.86 -5.29
C ARG A 151 16.28 -18.93 -6.71
N MET A 152 15.80 -19.91 -7.45
CA MET A 152 15.99 -20.00 -8.88
C MET A 152 14.85 -19.27 -9.59
N THR A 153 15.18 -18.26 -10.37
CA THR A 153 14.19 -17.49 -11.13
C THR A 153 14.32 -17.78 -12.62
N LEU A 154 13.27 -18.32 -13.22
CA LEU A 154 13.15 -18.57 -14.65
C LEU A 154 12.29 -17.48 -15.30
N SER A 155 12.83 -16.78 -16.29
CA SER A 155 12.04 -15.82 -17.06
C SER A 155 11.50 -16.49 -18.34
N PRO A 156 10.19 -16.49 -18.61
CA PRO A 156 9.60 -17.02 -19.83
C PRO A 156 10.16 -16.42 -21.10
N LYS A 157 10.57 -15.16 -21.07
CA LYS A 157 11.20 -14.48 -22.21
C LYS A 157 12.57 -15.06 -22.60
N ARG A 158 13.11 -15.94 -21.76
CA ARG A 158 14.41 -16.59 -21.91
C ARG A 158 14.31 -18.10 -22.04
N MET A 159 13.14 -18.60 -22.33
CA MET A 159 12.90 -19.98 -22.70
C MET A 159 12.99 -20.13 -24.22
N ASP A 160 13.33 -21.32 -24.67
CA ASP A 160 13.25 -21.67 -26.09
C ASP A 160 11.79 -21.45 -26.55
N PRO A 161 11.54 -20.63 -27.59
CA PRO A 161 10.21 -20.40 -28.11
C PRO A 161 9.51 -21.65 -28.62
N SER A 162 10.27 -22.69 -28.97
CA SER A 162 9.74 -24.00 -29.40
C SER A 162 9.17 -24.84 -28.27
N LEU A 163 9.43 -24.49 -27.01
CA LEU A 163 8.90 -25.22 -25.88
C LEU A 163 7.37 -25.14 -25.82
N CYS A 164 6.74 -26.29 -25.95
CA CYS A 164 5.29 -26.44 -25.91
C CYS A 164 4.81 -26.83 -24.51
N VAL A 165 3.53 -26.65 -24.26
CA VAL A 165 2.86 -27.23 -23.10
C VAL A 165 3.07 -28.75 -23.11
N GLY A 166 3.61 -29.29 -22.01
CA GLY A 166 3.95 -30.72 -21.93
C GLY A 166 4.88 -31.03 -20.77
N VAL A 167 5.31 -32.29 -20.73
CA VAL A 167 6.23 -32.79 -19.72
C VAL A 167 7.50 -33.21 -20.42
N TYR A 168 8.62 -32.64 -19.97
CA TYR A 168 9.96 -32.96 -20.43
C TYR A 168 10.67 -33.76 -19.35
N GLN A 169 11.43 -34.76 -19.74
CA GLN A 169 12.11 -35.68 -18.80
C GLN A 169 13.58 -35.72 -19.07
N ASP A 170 14.35 -36.23 -18.11
CA ASP A 170 15.80 -36.48 -18.21
C ASP A 170 16.63 -35.23 -18.55
N LEU A 171 16.28 -34.14 -17.89
CA LEU A 171 16.96 -32.87 -18.13
C LEU A 171 18.21 -32.69 -17.27
N VAL A 172 19.08 -31.80 -17.76
CA VAL A 172 20.31 -31.42 -17.06
C VAL A 172 20.22 -29.95 -16.67
N VAL A 173 20.47 -29.66 -15.40
CA VAL A 173 20.60 -28.31 -14.89
C VAL A 173 22.06 -28.01 -14.62
N LEU A 174 22.58 -26.93 -15.18
CA LEU A 174 23.89 -26.37 -14.88
C LEU A 174 23.72 -25.04 -14.16
N LEU A 175 24.36 -24.89 -12.99
CA LEU A 175 24.48 -23.62 -12.29
C LEU A 175 25.94 -23.18 -12.33
N PHE A 176 26.18 -22.01 -12.90
CA PHE A 176 27.51 -21.45 -13.06
C PHE A 176 27.91 -20.61 -11.84
N ASP A 177 29.18 -20.72 -11.44
CA ASP A 177 29.75 -19.83 -10.42
C ASP A 177 29.77 -18.38 -10.91
N ALA A 178 30.03 -17.43 -10.04
CA ALA A 178 29.97 -16.00 -10.40
C ALA A 178 30.87 -15.61 -11.59
N PRO A 179 32.15 -16.06 -11.66
CA PRO A 179 33.01 -15.78 -12.83
C PRO A 179 32.50 -16.43 -14.11
N SER A 180 32.00 -17.66 -14.04
CA SER A 180 31.48 -18.37 -15.21
C SER A 180 30.14 -17.81 -15.66
N SER A 181 29.29 -17.39 -14.72
CA SER A 181 28.04 -16.72 -15.03
C SER A 181 28.24 -15.44 -15.85
N LEU A 182 29.28 -14.67 -15.55
CA LEU A 182 29.62 -13.50 -16.38
C LEU A 182 29.97 -13.88 -17.81
N LYS A 183 30.68 -14.98 -18.01
CA LYS A 183 31.02 -15.47 -19.37
C LYS A 183 29.79 -15.94 -20.11
N VAL A 184 28.89 -16.64 -19.43
CA VAL A 184 27.60 -17.07 -20.00
C VAL A 184 26.75 -15.86 -20.39
N LEU A 185 26.68 -14.85 -19.53
CA LEU A 185 25.97 -13.61 -19.82
C LEU A 185 26.62 -12.83 -20.98
N GLN A 186 27.95 -12.78 -21.03
CA GLN A 186 28.63 -12.16 -22.16
C GLN A 186 28.33 -12.87 -23.48
N ALA A 187 28.37 -14.21 -23.48
CA ALA A 187 28.04 -14.99 -24.65
C ALA A 187 26.60 -14.80 -25.10
N TYR A 188 25.70 -14.70 -24.13
CA TYR A 188 24.28 -14.49 -24.38
C TYR A 188 23.98 -13.08 -24.92
N ASN A 189 24.66 -12.05 -24.40
CA ASN A 189 24.44 -10.66 -24.74
C ASN A 189 25.25 -10.16 -25.92
N SER A 190 26.33 -10.81 -26.30
CA SER A 190 27.19 -10.41 -27.42
C SER A 190 27.22 -11.46 -28.50
N GLN A 191 26.83 -11.08 -29.69
CA GLN A 191 26.99 -11.90 -30.92
C GLN A 191 28.45 -12.19 -31.28
N LYS A 192 29.41 -11.61 -30.60
CA LYS A 192 30.85 -11.73 -30.83
C LYS A 192 31.56 -12.22 -29.58
N CYS A 193 31.27 -13.41 -29.16
CA CYS A 193 32.09 -14.00 -28.10
C CYS A 193 33.41 -14.53 -28.69
N SER A 194 34.40 -13.64 -28.80
CA SER A 194 35.81 -14.02 -29.02
C SER A 194 36.46 -14.49 -27.72
N MET A 195 35.67 -14.76 -26.67
CA MET A 195 36.20 -15.18 -25.40
C MET A 195 36.86 -16.54 -25.50
N ALA A 196 38.07 -16.45 -25.25
CA ALA A 196 39.04 -17.50 -25.08
C ALA A 196 38.45 -18.89 -24.93
N ARG A 197 38.56 -19.68 -25.95
CA ARG A 197 38.36 -21.14 -25.93
C ARG A 197 39.23 -21.88 -24.90
N GLU A 198 40.03 -21.14 -24.12
CA GLU A 198 41.06 -21.67 -23.26
C GLU A 198 40.74 -21.60 -21.75
N ARG A 199 39.64 -20.96 -21.32
CA ARG A 199 39.35 -20.88 -19.87
C ARG A 199 38.18 -21.78 -19.48
N SER A 200 38.46 -22.71 -18.56
CA SER A 200 37.43 -23.54 -17.97
C SER A 200 36.39 -22.71 -17.23
N MET A 201 35.11 -23.01 -17.42
CA MET A 201 33.99 -22.52 -16.63
C MET A 201 33.69 -23.55 -15.55
N THR A 202 33.33 -23.10 -14.37
CA THR A 202 32.93 -23.99 -13.27
C THR A 202 31.42 -23.98 -13.14
N ALA A 203 30.82 -25.15 -13.14
CA ALA A 203 29.40 -25.33 -12.99
C ALA A 203 29.06 -26.45 -12.02
N ALA A 204 28.00 -26.29 -11.28
CA ALA A 204 27.38 -27.42 -10.55
C ALA A 204 26.30 -28.03 -11.45
N MET A 205 26.24 -29.36 -11.48
CA MET A 205 25.30 -30.10 -12.31
C MET A 205 24.32 -30.87 -11.44
N ALA A 206 23.06 -30.84 -11.84
CA ALA A 206 22.04 -31.74 -11.30
C ALA A 206 21.18 -32.32 -12.42
N ARG A 207 20.59 -33.47 -12.17
CA ARG A 207 19.56 -34.01 -13.05
C ARG A 207 18.20 -33.50 -12.58
N LEU A 208 17.42 -32.94 -13.49
CA LEU A 208 16.04 -32.59 -13.27
C LEU A 208 15.16 -33.68 -13.92
N PRO A 209 14.51 -34.53 -13.12
CA PRO A 209 13.73 -35.61 -13.68
C PRO A 209 12.55 -35.12 -14.51
N ILE A 210 11.88 -34.05 -14.08
CA ILE A 210 10.65 -33.56 -14.72
C ILE A 210 10.65 -32.04 -14.81
N LEU A 211 10.49 -31.54 -16.03
CA LEU A 211 10.07 -30.16 -16.30
C LEU A 211 8.67 -30.19 -16.90
N SER A 212 7.70 -29.60 -16.21
CA SER A 212 6.31 -29.52 -16.68
C SER A 212 6.00 -28.10 -17.12
N ILE A 213 5.64 -27.92 -18.37
CA ILE A 213 5.16 -26.65 -18.88
C ILE A 213 3.65 -26.73 -18.99
N VAL A 214 2.97 -25.92 -18.21
CA VAL A 214 1.52 -25.92 -18.13
C VAL A 214 0.94 -24.61 -18.65
N GLU A 215 -0.23 -24.72 -19.29
CA GLU A 215 -0.98 -23.55 -19.71
C GLU A 215 -1.78 -22.99 -18.53
N VAL A 216 -1.81 -21.66 -18.44
CA VAL A 216 -2.64 -20.98 -17.46
C VAL A 216 -4.10 -21.06 -17.90
N ARG A 217 -4.96 -21.63 -17.07
CA ARG A 217 -6.39 -21.81 -17.37
C ARG A 217 -7.19 -20.61 -16.90
N ASP A 218 -8.23 -20.25 -17.66
CA ASP A 218 -9.18 -19.23 -17.22
C ASP A 218 -9.91 -19.69 -15.95
N SER A 219 -9.95 -18.83 -14.94
CA SER A 219 -10.68 -19.07 -13.71
C SER A 219 -12.15 -18.75 -13.89
N GLN A 220 -13.03 -19.62 -13.38
CA GLN A 220 -14.46 -19.34 -13.27
C GLN A 220 -14.76 -18.50 -12.02
N GLU A 221 -13.91 -18.58 -11.02
CA GLU A 221 -14.03 -17.86 -9.77
C GLU A 221 -13.34 -16.50 -9.87
N PRO A 222 -13.89 -15.46 -9.22
CA PRO A 222 -13.25 -14.15 -9.19
C PRO A 222 -11.96 -14.17 -8.35
N LEU A 223 -11.03 -13.30 -8.69
CA LEU A 223 -9.96 -12.88 -7.76
C LEU A 223 -10.54 -11.80 -6.87
N VAL A 224 -10.65 -12.07 -5.59
CA VAL A 224 -11.13 -11.09 -4.61
C VAL A 224 -9.94 -10.32 -4.04
N ILE A 225 -10.03 -8.99 -4.08
CA ILE A 225 -8.96 -8.06 -3.68
C ILE A 225 -9.48 -7.18 -2.55
N ASP A 226 -8.74 -7.12 -1.45
CA ASP A 226 -8.89 -6.12 -0.40
C ASP A 226 -7.81 -5.05 -0.58
N PHE A 227 -8.18 -3.94 -1.19
CA PHE A 227 -7.31 -2.79 -1.43
C PHE A 227 -7.28 -1.87 -0.22
N GLY A 228 -6.33 -2.08 0.67
CA GLY A 228 -6.13 -1.27 1.87
C GLY A 228 -5.11 -0.14 1.68
N ALA A 229 -5.15 0.85 2.58
CA ALA A 229 -4.22 1.98 2.58
C ALA A 229 -2.76 1.57 2.87
N GLY A 230 -2.55 0.62 3.78
CA GLY A 230 -1.21 0.13 4.11
C GLY A 230 -0.82 -1.12 3.35
N TYR A 231 -1.75 -2.06 3.27
CA TYR A 231 -1.53 -3.37 2.64
C TYR A 231 -2.74 -3.79 1.82
N THR A 232 -2.46 -4.40 0.68
CA THR A 232 -3.42 -5.08 -0.18
C THR A 232 -3.29 -6.58 -0.02
N THR A 233 -4.41 -7.30 -0.01
CA THR A 233 -4.46 -8.76 -0.02
C THR A 233 -5.34 -9.25 -1.14
N ALA A 234 -5.09 -10.46 -1.63
CA ALA A 234 -5.91 -11.06 -2.67
C ALA A 234 -6.04 -12.58 -2.46
N ALA A 235 -7.18 -13.12 -2.82
CA ALA A 235 -7.43 -14.56 -2.76
C ALA A 235 -8.55 -14.95 -3.72
N SER A 236 -8.68 -16.24 -3.99
CA SER A 236 -9.73 -16.82 -4.81
C SER A 236 -10.21 -18.16 -4.23
N ALA A 237 -11.32 -18.67 -4.71
CA ALA A 237 -11.79 -20.01 -4.36
C ALA A 237 -11.03 -21.11 -5.10
N ALA A 238 -10.74 -22.23 -4.44
CA ALA A 238 -10.26 -23.42 -5.10
C ALA A 238 -11.37 -24.11 -5.89
N LEU A 239 -11.06 -24.63 -7.08
CA LEU A 239 -12.04 -25.29 -7.98
C LEU A 239 -12.42 -26.73 -7.57
N GLN A 240 -11.90 -27.23 -6.46
CA GLN A 240 -12.12 -28.63 -6.09
C GLN A 240 -13.36 -28.81 -5.22
N SER A 241 -14.24 -29.66 -5.69
CA SER A 241 -15.46 -30.22 -5.04
C SER A 241 -16.28 -29.25 -4.16
N VAL A 242 -17.57 -29.35 -4.27
CA VAL A 242 -18.61 -28.63 -3.51
C VAL A 242 -18.39 -28.66 -1.97
N ASP A 243 -17.52 -29.56 -1.50
CA ASP A 243 -17.22 -29.77 -0.08
C ASP A 243 -15.88 -29.17 0.41
N SER A 244 -15.01 -28.68 -0.48
CA SER A 244 -13.76 -28.07 -0.04
C SER A 244 -13.91 -26.53 0.12
N ASN A 245 -13.93 -26.07 1.35
CA ASN A 245 -13.83 -24.64 1.69
C ASN A 245 -12.38 -24.14 1.56
N GLU A 246 -11.65 -24.61 0.56
CA GLU A 246 -10.26 -24.25 0.34
C GLU A 246 -10.14 -22.89 -0.35
N ILE A 247 -9.33 -22.03 0.22
CA ILE A 247 -9.07 -20.67 -0.24
C ILE A 247 -7.65 -20.60 -0.78
N LEU A 248 -7.53 -20.12 -2.00
CA LEU A 248 -6.24 -19.85 -2.63
C LEU A 248 -5.82 -18.41 -2.33
N GLU A 249 -4.94 -18.26 -1.36
CA GLU A 249 -4.37 -16.96 -1.00
C GLU A 249 -3.21 -16.60 -1.93
N VAL A 250 -3.12 -15.33 -2.32
CA VAL A 250 -1.98 -14.83 -3.09
C VAL A 250 -0.82 -14.55 -2.15
N ARG A 251 0.33 -15.10 -2.48
CA ARG A 251 1.60 -14.81 -1.78
C ARG A 251 2.45 -13.88 -2.61
N PHE A 252 2.98 -12.88 -1.95
CA PHE A 252 3.86 -11.88 -2.54
C PHE A 252 5.32 -12.16 -2.16
N GLN A 253 6.21 -11.27 -2.55
CA GLN A 253 7.63 -11.41 -2.29
C GLN A 253 7.93 -11.78 -0.82
N GLY A 254 8.76 -12.79 -0.62
CA GLY A 254 9.06 -13.33 0.71
C GLY A 254 8.00 -14.26 1.29
N GLY A 255 7.00 -14.70 0.49
CA GLY A 255 5.91 -15.59 0.93
C GLY A 255 4.86 -14.87 1.78
N SER A 256 4.90 -13.53 1.85
CA SER A 256 3.92 -12.74 2.59
C SER A 256 2.57 -12.73 1.90
N ARG A 257 1.49 -12.84 2.67
CA ARG A 257 0.11 -12.68 2.20
C ARG A 257 -0.32 -11.22 2.10
N LEU A 258 0.48 -10.32 2.65
CA LEU A 258 0.26 -8.88 2.63
C LEU A 258 1.18 -8.24 1.60
N CYS A 259 0.63 -7.46 0.67
CA CYS A 259 1.38 -6.62 -0.25
C CYS A 259 1.32 -5.17 0.22
N PRO A 260 2.43 -4.50 0.53
CA PRO A 260 2.41 -3.08 0.80
C PRO A 260 1.74 -2.31 -0.35
N SER A 261 0.77 -1.44 -0.04
CA SER A 261 0.12 -0.58 -1.02
C SER A 261 1.03 0.61 -1.35
N ALA A 262 2.22 0.30 -1.86
CA ALA A 262 3.31 1.23 -2.10
C ALA A 262 3.89 1.05 -3.50
N ALA A 263 4.42 2.14 -4.05
CA ALA A 263 5.10 2.17 -5.33
C ALA A 263 6.34 3.06 -5.29
N ALA A 264 7.39 2.67 -5.99
CA ALA A 264 8.59 3.47 -6.18
C ALA A 264 8.87 3.61 -7.69
N VAL A 265 9.32 4.78 -8.09
CA VAL A 265 9.70 5.02 -9.49
C VAL A 265 11.05 4.36 -9.77
N LYS A 266 11.03 3.32 -10.55
CA LYS A 266 12.24 2.59 -10.94
C LYS A 266 13.05 3.35 -11.99
N ARG A 267 12.37 3.88 -13.01
CA ARG A 267 12.95 4.57 -14.14
C ARG A 267 11.96 5.54 -14.78
N CYS A 268 12.49 6.68 -15.24
CA CYS A 268 11.79 7.60 -16.12
C CYS A 268 12.50 7.66 -17.47
N ALA A 269 11.76 7.41 -18.58
CA ALA A 269 12.26 7.52 -19.94
C ALA A 269 11.11 7.92 -20.87
N ASP A 270 11.41 8.79 -21.85
CA ASP A 270 10.47 9.22 -22.88
C ASP A 270 9.12 9.73 -22.33
N GLY A 271 9.16 10.43 -21.18
CA GLY A 271 7.96 10.96 -20.51
C GLY A 271 7.10 9.90 -19.81
N LYS A 272 7.55 8.66 -19.73
CA LYS A 272 6.91 7.55 -19.03
C LYS A 272 7.69 7.18 -17.78
N ALA A 273 6.99 6.64 -16.77
CA ALA A 273 7.61 6.09 -15.58
C ALA A 273 7.33 4.59 -15.45
N GLU A 274 8.35 3.85 -15.08
CA GLU A 274 8.28 2.45 -14.68
C GLU A 274 8.27 2.38 -13.16
N PHE A 275 7.37 1.58 -12.59
CA PHE A 275 7.21 1.46 -11.15
C PHE A 275 7.59 0.07 -10.65
N SER A 276 8.14 0.03 -9.44
CA SER A 276 8.19 -1.17 -8.61
C SER A 276 7.13 -1.07 -7.52
N PHE A 277 6.52 -2.20 -7.15
CA PHE A 277 5.39 -2.24 -6.23
C PHE A 277 5.69 -3.09 -4.98
N GLY A 278 4.91 -2.85 -3.93
CA GLY A 278 4.94 -3.67 -2.72
C GLY A 278 6.29 -3.68 -2.02
N TYR A 279 6.77 -4.84 -1.67
CA TYR A 279 8.06 -5.01 -0.98
C TYR A 279 9.25 -4.59 -1.84
N GLU A 280 9.16 -4.72 -3.16
CA GLU A 280 10.22 -4.25 -4.05
C GLU A 280 10.36 -2.73 -3.99
N ALA A 281 9.25 -2.00 -3.93
CA ALA A 281 9.26 -0.55 -3.74
C ALA A 281 9.91 -0.14 -2.42
N LEU A 282 9.54 -0.80 -1.31
CA LEU A 282 10.17 -0.57 0.00
C LEU A 282 11.66 -0.90 -0.01
N PHE A 283 12.03 -1.95 -0.71
CA PHE A 283 13.43 -2.35 -0.82
C PHE A 283 14.25 -1.33 -1.63
N LEU A 284 13.70 -0.81 -2.72
CA LEU A 284 14.37 0.20 -3.54
C LEU A 284 14.65 1.49 -2.77
N ILE A 285 13.66 2.04 -2.06
CA ILE A 285 13.87 3.27 -1.28
C ILE A 285 14.89 3.06 -0.16
N ARG A 286 14.85 1.90 0.48
CA ARG A 286 15.82 1.55 1.52
C ARG A 286 17.24 1.39 0.97
N GLN A 287 17.40 0.74 -0.19
CA GLN A 287 18.70 0.56 -0.83
C GLN A 287 19.32 1.88 -1.30
N ASN A 288 18.49 2.79 -1.76
CA ASN A 288 18.91 4.11 -2.22
C ASN A 288 19.18 5.10 -1.06
N GLY A 289 19.07 4.65 0.20
CA GLY A 289 19.48 5.42 1.38
C GLY A 289 18.50 6.51 1.80
N TYR A 290 17.22 6.45 1.33
CA TYR A 290 16.12 7.36 1.64
C TYR A 290 16.26 8.81 1.17
N GLY A 291 17.48 9.32 1.01
CA GLY A 291 17.77 10.71 0.63
C GLY A 291 17.74 10.98 -0.87
N GLU A 292 17.77 9.95 -1.71
CA GLU A 292 17.78 10.13 -3.16
C GLU A 292 16.44 10.63 -3.70
N ARG A 293 16.47 11.30 -4.85
CA ARG A 293 15.32 11.98 -5.46
C ARG A 293 14.21 11.06 -5.99
N MET A 294 14.32 9.77 -5.80
CA MET A 294 13.34 8.82 -6.31
C MET A 294 11.97 9.05 -5.66
N THR A 295 10.95 9.22 -6.48
CA THR A 295 9.58 9.35 -5.99
C THR A 295 9.08 8.00 -5.45
N PHE A 296 8.55 8.06 -4.25
CA PHE A 296 7.97 6.92 -3.54
C PHE A 296 6.56 7.27 -3.08
N PHE A 297 5.63 6.38 -3.37
CA PHE A 297 4.25 6.47 -2.95
C PHE A 297 3.96 5.43 -1.89
N HIS A 298 3.32 5.85 -0.83
CA HIS A 298 2.73 4.99 0.19
C HIS A 298 1.25 5.32 0.28
N ASN A 299 0.39 4.34 0.57
CA ASN A 299 -1.05 4.54 0.57
C ASN A 299 -1.63 4.90 -0.81
N LEU A 300 -1.44 4.00 -1.78
CA LEU A 300 -1.98 4.18 -3.14
C LEU A 300 -3.51 4.35 -3.17
N LYS A 301 -4.22 3.95 -2.11
CA LYS A 301 -5.67 4.10 -2.00
C LYS A 301 -6.14 5.55 -2.03
N LEU A 302 -5.27 6.51 -1.70
CA LEU A 302 -5.56 7.95 -1.81
C LEU A 302 -5.93 8.38 -3.25
N PHE A 303 -5.42 7.66 -4.24
CA PHE A 303 -5.69 7.96 -5.65
C PHE A 303 -6.95 7.28 -6.20
N LEU A 304 -7.65 6.48 -5.39
CA LEU A 304 -8.81 5.72 -5.86
C LEU A 304 -9.98 6.60 -6.28
N TYR A 305 -10.17 7.72 -5.61
CA TYR A 305 -11.39 8.53 -5.77
C TYR A 305 -11.26 9.69 -6.75
N GLU A 306 -10.04 10.10 -7.09
CA GLU A 306 -9.78 11.24 -7.93
C GLU A 306 -8.51 11.01 -8.78
N GLU A 307 -8.58 11.32 -10.07
CA GLU A 307 -7.40 11.32 -10.93
C GLU A 307 -6.53 12.54 -10.62
N LYS A 308 -5.24 12.29 -10.39
CA LYS A 308 -4.24 13.34 -10.15
C LYS A 308 -3.08 13.23 -11.14
N ARG A 309 -2.57 14.37 -11.56
CA ARG A 309 -1.30 14.45 -12.28
C ARG A 309 -0.16 14.41 -11.30
N LEU A 310 0.70 13.42 -11.44
CA LEU A 310 1.83 13.17 -10.54
C LEU A 310 3.13 13.53 -11.26
N ASN A 311 3.87 14.45 -10.69
CA ASN A 311 5.24 14.72 -11.10
C ASN A 311 6.15 13.73 -10.39
N VAL A 312 6.80 12.87 -11.14
CA VAL A 312 7.63 11.79 -10.61
C VAL A 312 9.05 11.87 -11.13
N CYS A 313 10.00 11.40 -10.35
CA CYS A 313 11.38 11.28 -10.76
C CYS A 313 11.98 9.95 -10.32
N ASP A 314 12.93 9.44 -11.12
CA ASP A 314 13.73 8.28 -10.76
C ASP A 314 14.96 8.69 -9.92
N LYS A 315 15.75 7.70 -9.51
CA LYS A 315 16.97 7.90 -8.72
C LYS A 315 18.05 8.74 -9.44
N ASP A 316 18.04 8.73 -10.76
CA ASP A 316 19.02 9.45 -11.59
C ASP A 316 18.56 10.91 -11.87
N GLY A 317 17.38 11.29 -11.36
CA GLY A 317 16.81 12.63 -11.50
C GLY A 317 16.03 12.85 -12.78
N ASN A 318 15.82 11.81 -13.60
CA ASN A 318 14.96 11.92 -14.77
C ASN A 318 13.51 12.05 -14.29
N ALA A 319 12.76 12.97 -14.87
CA ALA A 319 11.40 13.26 -14.45
C ALA A 319 10.39 12.87 -15.54
N ALA A 320 9.19 12.52 -15.08
CA ALA A 320 8.03 12.27 -15.93
C ALA A 320 6.76 12.81 -15.26
N ILE A 321 5.72 13.05 -16.06
CA ILE A 321 4.39 13.37 -15.56
C ILE A 321 3.49 12.19 -15.89
N VAL A 322 2.92 11.58 -14.87
CA VAL A 322 2.05 10.41 -15.00
C VAL A 322 0.70 10.66 -14.35
N SER A 323 -0.34 10.00 -14.86
CA SER A 323 -1.63 9.98 -14.18
C SER A 323 -1.60 8.99 -13.01
N SER A 324 -2.26 9.34 -11.90
CA SER A 324 -2.48 8.41 -10.79
C SER A 324 -3.26 7.16 -11.23
N ASP A 325 -4.08 7.27 -12.27
CA ASP A 325 -4.79 6.14 -12.86
C ASP A 325 -3.83 5.13 -13.48
N THR A 326 -2.83 5.62 -14.21
CA THR A 326 -1.77 4.75 -14.76
C THR A 326 -1.03 4.00 -13.64
N LEU A 327 -0.74 4.69 -12.54
CA LEU A 327 -0.10 4.08 -11.37
C LEU A 327 -0.98 2.99 -10.74
N LEU A 328 -2.29 3.26 -10.54
CA LEU A 328 -3.23 2.29 -9.98
C LEU A 328 -3.46 1.09 -10.91
N ILE A 329 -3.61 1.32 -12.22
CA ILE A 329 -3.76 0.24 -13.21
C ILE A 329 -2.55 -0.70 -13.15
N GLN A 330 -1.33 -0.15 -13.14
CA GLN A 330 -0.11 -0.96 -13.05
C GLN A 330 0.00 -1.70 -11.71
N PHE A 331 -0.43 -1.09 -10.60
CA PHE A 331 -0.47 -1.76 -9.30
C PHE A 331 -1.44 -2.94 -9.30
N PHE A 332 -2.66 -2.76 -9.82
CA PHE A 332 -3.61 -3.88 -9.90
C PHE A 332 -3.14 -4.96 -10.87
N GLN A 333 -2.51 -4.59 -11.99
CA GLN A 333 -1.89 -5.56 -12.89
C GLN A 333 -0.78 -6.37 -12.19
N TYR A 334 -0.01 -5.73 -11.32
CA TYR A 334 0.98 -6.42 -10.48
C TYR A 334 0.31 -7.44 -9.54
N ILE A 335 -0.77 -7.06 -8.83
CA ILE A 335 -1.52 -7.98 -7.95
C ILE A 335 -2.12 -9.14 -8.74
N ILE A 336 -2.75 -8.86 -9.90
CA ILE A 336 -3.36 -9.88 -10.76
C ILE A 336 -2.28 -10.83 -11.32
N SER A 337 -1.13 -10.29 -11.70
CA SER A 337 0.00 -11.10 -12.19
C SER A 337 0.56 -12.01 -11.09
N ALA A 338 0.67 -11.51 -9.85
CA ALA A 338 1.07 -12.32 -8.71
C ALA A 338 0.07 -13.47 -8.46
N ALA A 339 -1.24 -13.18 -8.52
CA ALA A 339 -2.28 -14.19 -8.38
C ALA A 339 -2.25 -15.22 -9.54
N LYS A 340 -2.09 -14.75 -10.78
CA LYS A 340 -1.94 -15.60 -11.96
C LYS A 340 -0.76 -16.54 -11.78
N TRP A 341 0.34 -16.01 -11.30
CA TRP A 341 1.55 -16.78 -11.06
C TRP A 341 1.37 -17.82 -9.95
N GLU A 342 0.87 -17.41 -8.78
CA GLU A 342 0.70 -18.28 -7.61
C GLU A 342 -0.32 -19.40 -7.87
N HIS A 343 -1.48 -19.04 -8.45
CA HIS A 343 -2.59 -19.98 -8.63
C HIS A 343 -2.55 -20.74 -9.97
N GLY A 344 -1.73 -20.29 -10.94
CA GLY A 344 -1.74 -20.84 -12.30
C GLY A 344 -3.05 -20.63 -13.04
N ARG A 345 -3.74 -19.52 -12.77
CA ARG A 345 -5.06 -19.20 -13.32
C ARG A 345 -5.11 -17.79 -13.87
N ASN A 346 -5.84 -17.63 -14.95
CA ASN A 346 -6.15 -16.34 -15.55
C ASN A 346 -7.47 -15.83 -14.97
N TYR A 347 -7.48 -14.66 -14.40
CA TYR A 347 -8.67 -14.07 -13.81
C TYR A 347 -9.28 -13.05 -14.75
N ARG A 348 -10.56 -13.25 -15.11
CA ARG A 348 -11.35 -12.30 -15.91
C ARG A 348 -12.33 -11.52 -15.04
N LYS A 349 -12.63 -12.05 -13.85
CA LYS A 349 -13.51 -11.44 -12.87
C LYS A 349 -12.72 -11.01 -11.66
N LEU A 350 -12.95 -9.80 -11.23
CA LEU A 350 -12.33 -9.22 -10.05
C LEU A 350 -13.41 -8.80 -9.06
N GLY A 351 -13.33 -9.28 -7.84
CA GLY A 351 -14.17 -8.85 -6.73
C GLY A 351 -13.39 -7.89 -5.83
N PHE A 352 -13.97 -6.76 -5.46
CA PHE A 352 -13.34 -5.84 -4.52
C PHE A 352 -14.12 -5.75 -3.22
N LEU A 353 -13.41 -5.89 -2.09
CA LEU A 353 -13.94 -5.46 -0.80
C LEU A 353 -14.10 -3.94 -0.82
N LEU A 354 -15.34 -3.50 -0.65
CA LEU A 354 -15.66 -2.08 -0.71
C LEU A 354 -15.48 -1.45 0.67
N PRO A 355 -15.04 -0.20 0.74
CA PRO A 355 -15.06 0.53 1.99
C PRO A 355 -16.50 0.69 2.49
N GLU A 356 -16.66 0.77 3.80
CA GLU A 356 -17.98 0.96 4.44
C GLU A 356 -18.70 2.22 3.93
N LYS A 357 -17.91 3.22 3.61
CA LYS A 357 -18.36 4.48 3.00
C LYS A 357 -17.83 4.57 1.58
N ARG A 358 -18.57 5.21 0.68
CA ARG A 358 -18.18 5.40 -0.74
C ARG A 358 -18.00 4.10 -1.53
N GLY A 359 -18.65 3.03 -1.12
CA GLY A 359 -18.54 1.75 -1.83
C GLY A 359 -18.94 1.85 -3.30
N GLY A 360 -20.03 2.54 -3.59
CA GLY A 360 -20.52 2.76 -4.95
C GLY A 360 -19.53 3.52 -5.82
N LEU A 361 -19.04 4.66 -5.34
CA LEU A 361 -18.04 5.47 -6.06
C LEU A 361 -16.72 4.71 -6.28
N ALA A 362 -16.27 3.96 -5.27
CA ALA A 362 -15.07 3.13 -5.40
C ALA A 362 -15.26 2.05 -6.47
N LEU A 363 -16.43 1.42 -6.53
CA LEU A 363 -16.74 0.38 -7.51
C LEU A 363 -16.78 0.95 -8.94
N GLU A 364 -17.46 2.07 -9.13
CA GLU A 364 -17.52 2.76 -10.42
C GLU A 364 -16.11 3.12 -10.92
N ARG A 365 -15.30 3.68 -10.04
CA ARG A 365 -13.93 4.06 -10.36
C ARG A 365 -13.05 2.86 -10.68
N LEU A 366 -13.14 1.77 -9.91
CA LEU A 366 -12.42 0.52 -10.19
C LEU A 366 -12.86 -0.11 -11.51
N GLY A 367 -14.16 -0.06 -11.83
CA GLY A 367 -14.69 -0.52 -13.12
C GLY A 367 -14.12 0.27 -14.30
N ALA A 368 -13.99 1.60 -14.16
CA ALA A 368 -13.38 2.45 -15.19
C ALA A 368 -11.88 2.16 -15.34
N LEU A 369 -11.13 2.02 -14.23
CA LEU A 369 -9.69 1.73 -14.25
C LEU A 369 -9.36 0.36 -14.83
N LEU A 370 -10.21 -0.63 -14.59
CA LEU A 370 -9.98 -2.04 -14.93
C LEU A 370 -10.99 -2.54 -15.97
N SER A 371 -11.26 -1.73 -16.98
CA SER A 371 -12.25 -1.98 -18.04
C SER A 371 -12.03 -3.29 -18.82
N ASP A 372 -10.83 -3.85 -18.79
CA ASP A 372 -10.50 -5.16 -19.41
C ASP A 372 -11.01 -6.34 -18.58
N TYR A 373 -11.53 -6.10 -17.37
CA TYR A 373 -12.00 -7.11 -16.44
C TYR A 373 -13.48 -6.87 -16.10
N GLN A 374 -14.16 -7.93 -15.71
CA GLN A 374 -15.46 -7.81 -15.07
C GLN A 374 -15.25 -7.49 -13.60
N VAL A 375 -15.48 -6.24 -13.20
CA VAL A 375 -15.31 -5.77 -11.83
C VAL A 375 -16.63 -5.86 -11.09
N GLU A 376 -16.61 -6.48 -9.90
CA GLU A 376 -17.77 -6.65 -9.04
C GLU A 376 -17.43 -6.12 -7.64
N GLY A 377 -18.36 -5.36 -7.05
CA GLY A 377 -18.29 -4.99 -5.64
C GLY A 377 -18.78 -6.15 -4.79
N VAL A 378 -18.02 -6.53 -3.79
CA VAL A 378 -18.49 -7.42 -2.74
C VAL A 378 -18.71 -6.61 -1.47
N CYS A 379 -19.69 -6.99 -0.67
CA CYS A 379 -20.08 -6.25 0.53
C CYS A 379 -18.89 -5.74 1.34
N SER A 380 -19.18 -4.83 2.26
CA SER A 380 -18.19 -4.20 3.12
C SER A 380 -17.35 -5.20 3.92
N GLU A 381 -16.19 -4.76 4.40
CA GLU A 381 -15.27 -5.57 5.19
C GLU A 381 -15.94 -6.11 6.46
N SER A 382 -16.72 -5.28 7.18
CA SER A 382 -17.38 -5.67 8.42
C SER A 382 -18.43 -6.75 8.21
N VAL A 383 -19.29 -6.60 7.21
CA VAL A 383 -20.32 -7.59 6.86
C VAL A 383 -19.69 -8.95 6.52
N ASN A 384 -18.67 -8.95 5.67
CA ASN A 384 -18.00 -10.19 5.30
C ASN A 384 -17.28 -10.87 6.47
N ARG A 385 -16.80 -10.07 7.42
CA ARG A 385 -16.21 -10.57 8.64
C ARG A 385 -17.22 -11.35 9.49
N VAL A 386 -18.46 -10.87 9.60
CA VAL A 386 -19.51 -11.57 10.31
C VAL A 386 -19.86 -12.88 9.60
N TYR A 387 -20.01 -12.85 8.28
CA TYR A 387 -20.22 -14.08 7.49
C TYR A 387 -19.11 -15.11 7.72
N GLN A 388 -17.85 -14.70 7.72
CA GLN A 388 -16.73 -15.60 8.00
C GLN A 388 -16.88 -16.32 9.34
N GLU A 389 -17.28 -15.59 10.39
CA GLU A 389 -17.48 -16.19 11.71
C GLU A 389 -18.69 -17.13 11.76
N ILE A 390 -19.81 -16.75 11.15
CA ILE A 390 -21.04 -17.58 11.07
C ILE A 390 -20.69 -18.91 10.37
N ILE A 391 -20.09 -18.84 9.18
CA ILE A 391 -19.79 -20.01 8.37
C ILE A 391 -18.76 -20.91 9.06
N ARG A 392 -17.74 -20.33 9.68
CA ARG A 392 -16.70 -21.10 10.39
C ARG A 392 -17.21 -21.78 11.66
N ARG A 393 -18.25 -21.25 12.30
CA ARG A 393 -18.89 -21.93 13.43
C ARG A 393 -19.66 -23.17 12.99
N GLY A 394 -20.23 -23.15 11.79
CA GLY A 394 -21.05 -24.26 11.26
C GLY A 394 -22.36 -24.49 12.02
N ASP A 395 -22.65 -23.68 13.02
CA ASP A 395 -23.86 -23.74 13.82
C ASP A 395 -24.76 -22.58 13.38
N PHE A 396 -25.71 -22.90 12.54
CA PHE A 396 -26.65 -21.93 11.97
C PHE A 396 -27.97 -21.88 12.79
N GLU A 397 -28.13 -22.74 13.79
CA GLU A 397 -29.35 -22.81 14.58
C GLU A 397 -29.24 -21.89 15.80
N GLY A 398 -29.90 -20.75 15.75
CA GLY A 398 -30.08 -19.83 16.86
C GLY A 398 -31.49 -19.28 16.88
N GLU A 399 -32.16 -19.35 18.01
CA GLU A 399 -33.54 -18.85 18.16
C GLU A 399 -33.62 -17.32 18.30
N GLU A 400 -32.52 -16.65 18.62
CA GLU A 400 -32.49 -15.20 18.83
C GLU A 400 -31.47 -14.51 17.90
N PRO A 401 -31.80 -13.29 17.40
CA PRO A 401 -30.85 -12.50 16.63
C PRO A 401 -29.58 -12.23 17.44
N VAL A 402 -28.44 -12.36 16.76
CA VAL A 402 -27.14 -12.09 17.37
C VAL A 402 -26.68 -10.70 16.97
N GLU A 403 -26.44 -9.87 17.97
CA GLU A 403 -26.01 -8.50 17.80
C GLU A 403 -24.48 -8.38 17.87
N ASP A 404 -23.89 -7.80 16.88
CA ASP A 404 -22.45 -7.59 16.73
C ASP A 404 -22.10 -6.11 16.57
N LEU A 405 -21.16 -5.64 17.39
CA LEU A 405 -20.53 -4.34 17.26
C LEU A 405 -19.10 -4.53 16.75
N ILE A 406 -18.82 -4.04 15.54
CA ILE A 406 -17.54 -4.25 14.87
C ILE A 406 -16.82 -2.91 14.77
N PHE A 407 -15.71 -2.80 15.50
CA PHE A 407 -14.80 -1.67 15.37
C PHE A 407 -13.63 -2.05 14.47
N HIS A 408 -13.50 -1.38 13.34
CA HIS A 408 -12.40 -1.55 12.41
C HIS A 408 -11.45 -0.36 12.48
N CYS A 409 -10.13 -0.63 12.55
CA CYS A 409 -9.10 0.38 12.37
C CYS A 409 -7.98 -0.16 11.49
N GLY A 410 -8.03 0.26 10.23
CA GLY A 410 -7.02 -0.05 9.21
C GLY A 410 -5.82 0.90 9.30
N ALA A 411 -5.03 0.96 8.22
CA ALA A 411 -3.90 1.89 8.14
C ALA A 411 -4.35 3.33 7.87
N GLY A 412 -5.33 3.54 6.99
CA GLY A 412 -5.77 4.89 6.58
C GLY A 412 -7.10 5.33 7.17
N SER A 413 -7.97 4.41 7.57
CA SER A 413 -9.34 4.72 8.00
C SER A 413 -9.79 3.82 9.15
N SER A 414 -10.84 4.25 9.84
CA SER A 414 -11.53 3.47 10.85
C SER A 414 -13.04 3.53 10.66
N SER A 415 -13.77 2.52 11.14
CA SER A 415 -15.22 2.46 11.11
C SER A 415 -15.77 1.70 12.30
N LEU A 416 -17.02 1.98 12.64
CA LEU A 416 -17.84 1.24 13.60
C LEU A 416 -19.12 0.80 12.92
N VAL A 417 -19.39 -0.49 12.94
CA VAL A 417 -20.61 -1.07 12.38
C VAL A 417 -21.36 -1.81 13.48
N PHE A 418 -22.64 -1.52 13.62
CA PHE A 418 -23.55 -2.29 14.46
C PHE A 418 -24.52 -3.05 13.55
N CYS A 419 -24.55 -4.36 13.69
CA CYS A 419 -25.41 -5.22 12.92
C CYS A 419 -25.99 -6.34 13.77
N ASP A 420 -27.17 -6.81 13.40
CA ASP A 420 -27.71 -8.07 13.88
C ASP A 420 -27.81 -9.10 12.74
N HIS A 421 -27.75 -10.36 13.11
CA HIS A 421 -27.97 -11.43 12.16
C HIS A 421 -28.79 -12.56 12.76
N GLU A 422 -29.61 -13.16 11.92
CA GLU A 422 -30.39 -14.34 12.21
C GLU A 422 -30.28 -15.37 11.10
N ALA A 423 -30.37 -16.64 11.43
CA ALA A 423 -30.37 -17.72 10.45
C ALA A 423 -31.64 -18.55 10.56
N GLU A 424 -32.36 -18.65 9.46
CA GLU A 424 -33.58 -19.42 9.32
C GLU A 424 -33.32 -20.69 8.50
N ASN A 425 -33.69 -21.86 9.03
CA ASN A 425 -33.60 -23.13 8.28
C ASN A 425 -34.82 -23.29 7.40
N THR A 426 -34.63 -23.23 6.08
CA THR A 426 -35.73 -23.41 5.09
C THR A 426 -35.93 -24.85 4.66
N ASN A 427 -35.29 -25.84 5.31
CA ASN A 427 -35.22 -27.27 4.93
C ASN A 427 -34.39 -27.57 3.67
N VAL A 428 -34.04 -26.57 2.88
CA VAL A 428 -33.20 -26.70 1.68
C VAL A 428 -31.85 -25.97 1.89
N ALA A 429 -31.90 -24.80 2.51
CA ALA A 429 -30.75 -23.96 2.77
C ALA A 429 -30.96 -23.15 4.05
N TYR A 430 -29.90 -22.62 4.60
CA TYR A 430 -30.00 -21.62 5.67
C TYR A 430 -30.13 -20.22 5.08
N LYS A 431 -31.25 -19.54 5.36
CA LYS A 431 -31.41 -18.12 5.02
C LYS A 431 -30.74 -17.29 6.12
N ILE A 432 -29.65 -16.63 5.79
CA ILE A 432 -28.92 -15.77 6.73
C ILE A 432 -29.28 -14.32 6.40
N ARG A 433 -30.09 -13.74 7.30
CA ARG A 433 -30.47 -12.32 7.22
C ARG A 433 -29.57 -11.52 8.11
N MET A 434 -28.90 -10.51 7.54
CA MET A 434 -28.05 -9.57 8.26
C MET A 434 -28.59 -8.16 8.07
N ARG A 435 -28.83 -7.46 9.18
CA ARG A 435 -29.27 -6.06 9.18
C ARG A 435 -28.14 -5.19 9.72
N VAL A 436 -27.68 -4.24 8.92
CA VAL A 436 -26.75 -3.19 9.34
C VAL A 436 -27.58 -2.02 9.82
N ARG A 437 -27.58 -1.78 11.15
CA ARG A 437 -28.43 -0.77 11.81
C ARG A 437 -27.71 0.55 12.02
N TYR A 438 -26.40 0.51 12.19
CA TYR A 438 -25.59 1.71 12.40
C TYR A 438 -24.25 1.57 11.74
N LEU A 439 -23.80 2.65 11.14
CA LEU A 439 -22.49 2.78 10.51
C LEU A 439 -21.93 4.17 10.80
N ASN A 440 -20.71 4.24 11.28
CA ASN A 440 -19.93 5.47 11.39
C ASN A 440 -18.47 5.20 11.03
N GLY A 441 -17.70 6.23 10.69
CA GLY A 441 -16.29 6.04 10.34
C GLY A 441 -15.55 7.35 10.11
N ASP A 442 -14.24 7.21 9.95
CA ASP A 442 -13.31 8.31 9.69
C ASP A 442 -12.30 7.90 8.63
N SER A 443 -12.21 8.66 7.53
CA SER A 443 -11.28 8.40 6.42
C SER A 443 -9.87 8.92 6.67
N GLY A 444 -9.68 9.77 7.67
CA GLY A 444 -8.38 10.35 8.06
C GLY A 444 -7.74 9.69 9.29
N PHE A 445 -8.51 8.91 10.05
CA PHE A 445 -8.01 8.24 11.25
C PHE A 445 -7.75 6.75 11.02
N GLY A 446 -6.50 6.36 11.17
CA GLY A 446 -6.05 4.96 11.07
C GLY A 446 -4.63 4.80 11.59
N GLY A 447 -4.01 3.67 11.29
CA GLY A 447 -2.65 3.36 11.70
C GLY A 447 -1.60 4.37 11.25
N ASN A 448 -1.80 5.02 10.10
CA ASN A 448 -0.90 6.07 9.61
C ASN A 448 -0.98 7.34 10.48
N ARG A 449 -2.17 7.72 10.96
CA ARG A 449 -2.31 8.83 11.91
C ARG A 449 -1.59 8.53 13.22
N LEU A 450 -1.71 7.30 13.71
CA LEU A 450 -1.01 6.87 14.91
C LEU A 450 0.51 6.84 14.71
N THR A 451 0.98 6.38 13.55
CA THR A 451 2.41 6.46 13.20
C THR A 451 2.90 7.90 13.15
N CYS A 452 2.10 8.80 12.59
CA CYS A 452 2.40 10.22 12.55
C CYS A 452 2.59 10.82 13.96
N LEU A 453 1.72 10.51 14.91
CA LEU A 453 1.86 10.97 16.29
C LEU A 453 3.18 10.47 16.93
N LEU A 454 3.54 9.21 16.68
CA LEU A 454 4.80 8.66 17.14
C LEU A 454 6.02 9.29 16.42
N PHE A 455 5.89 9.58 15.15
CA PHE A 455 6.88 10.33 14.37
C PHE A 455 7.10 11.73 14.97
N MET A 456 6.03 12.45 15.30
CA MET A 456 6.09 13.76 15.97
C MET A 456 6.82 13.65 17.33
N TYR A 457 6.46 12.64 18.12
CA TYR A 457 7.11 12.37 19.41
C TYR A 457 8.61 12.14 19.27
N LEU A 458 9.02 11.27 18.34
CA LEU A 458 10.45 11.00 18.09
C LEU A 458 11.20 12.24 17.66
N LYS A 459 10.61 13.06 16.80
CA LYS A 459 11.21 14.30 16.32
C LYS A 459 11.40 15.32 17.45
N ILE A 460 10.41 15.45 18.34
CA ILE A 460 10.50 16.28 19.55
C ILE A 460 11.61 15.76 20.45
N ARG A 461 11.70 14.45 20.70
CA ARG A 461 12.74 13.85 21.54
C ARG A 461 14.14 14.14 20.97
N VAL A 462 14.34 14.05 19.65
CA VAL A 462 15.62 14.42 19.02
C VAL A 462 15.92 15.90 19.23
N MET A 463 14.96 16.79 19.04
CA MET A 463 15.15 18.22 19.28
C MET A 463 15.57 18.50 20.73
N LEU A 464 14.88 17.91 21.69
CA LEU A 464 15.17 18.10 23.12
C LEU A 464 16.55 17.56 23.51
N GLY A 465 16.96 16.42 22.93
CA GLY A 465 18.29 15.87 23.12
C GLY A 465 19.40 16.76 22.53
N VAL A 466 19.18 17.32 21.34
CA VAL A 466 20.12 18.25 20.69
C VAL A 466 20.26 19.57 21.45
N THR A 467 19.18 20.07 22.03
CA THR A 467 19.17 21.35 22.77
C THR A 467 19.48 21.19 24.25
N GLU A 468 19.70 19.97 24.74
CA GLU A 468 19.92 19.64 26.17
C GLU A 468 18.80 20.20 27.07
N SER A 469 17.60 20.35 26.57
CA SER A 469 16.50 21.08 27.24
C SER A 469 15.45 20.17 27.90
N GLY A 470 15.89 19.16 28.66
CA GLY A 470 15.01 18.43 29.58
C GLY A 470 14.19 17.32 28.95
N GLU A 471 14.87 16.38 28.32
CA GLU A 471 14.30 15.21 27.66
C GLU A 471 13.48 14.32 28.62
N GLU A 472 13.97 14.10 29.84
CA GLU A 472 13.31 13.31 30.87
C GLU A 472 12.01 13.99 31.38
N ILE A 473 12.01 15.30 31.51
CA ILE A 473 10.86 16.07 31.97
C ILE A 473 9.69 16.03 30.98
N PHE A 474 9.96 15.79 29.71
CA PHE A 474 8.90 15.71 28.68
C PHE A 474 8.02 14.46 28.87
N ASP A 475 8.63 13.30 29.08
CA ASP A 475 7.89 12.05 29.29
C ASP A 475 7.15 12.07 30.64
N GLU A 476 7.75 12.63 31.70
CA GLU A 476 7.08 12.82 33.00
C GLU A 476 5.84 13.72 32.90
N ARG A 477 5.95 14.83 32.14
CA ARG A 477 4.80 15.73 31.94
C ARG A 477 3.69 15.15 31.11
N LEU A 478 4.01 14.30 30.13
CA LEU A 478 2.98 13.52 29.41
C LEU A 478 2.25 12.61 30.38
N GLN A 479 2.96 11.93 31.28
CA GLN A 479 2.35 11.07 32.31
C GLN A 479 1.47 11.85 33.29
N GLU A 480 1.94 13.00 33.77
CA GLU A 480 1.18 13.86 34.67
C GLU A 480 -0.10 14.35 34.01
N ALA A 481 -0.01 14.82 32.75
CA ALA A 481 -1.17 15.28 32.03
C ALA A 481 -2.23 14.20 31.83
N TYR A 482 -1.81 12.98 31.50
CA TYR A 482 -2.75 11.88 31.31
C TYR A 482 -3.47 11.49 32.61
N SER A 483 -2.82 11.65 33.73
CA SER A 483 -3.43 11.38 35.04
C SER A 483 -4.59 12.34 35.41
N TYR A 484 -4.64 13.50 34.74
CA TYR A 484 -5.64 14.57 34.99
C TYR A 484 -6.64 14.76 33.86
N VAL A 485 -6.61 13.87 32.85
CA VAL A 485 -7.30 14.03 31.56
C VAL A 485 -8.77 14.43 31.66
N ASP A 486 -9.51 13.87 32.58
CA ASP A 486 -10.97 14.04 32.59
C ASP A 486 -11.49 15.08 33.58
N GLN A 487 -10.71 15.47 34.56
CA GLN A 487 -11.25 16.31 35.67
C GLN A 487 -11.02 17.82 35.48
N TYR A 488 -10.03 18.24 34.73
CA TYR A 488 -9.60 19.64 34.72
C TYR A 488 -9.25 20.26 33.34
N GLY A 489 -9.46 19.58 32.23
CA GLY A 489 -9.13 20.09 30.92
C GLY A 489 -7.62 20.27 30.62
N GLY A 490 -6.75 19.81 31.53
CA GLY A 490 -5.30 19.95 31.38
C GLY A 490 -4.66 19.20 30.21
N THR A 491 -5.36 18.23 29.66
CA THR A 491 -4.95 17.50 28.45
C THR A 491 -4.83 18.41 27.24
N LYS A 492 -5.75 19.34 27.06
CA LYS A 492 -5.71 20.24 25.89
C LYS A 492 -4.43 21.07 25.86
N GLU A 493 -4.02 21.61 27.02
CA GLU A 493 -2.78 22.39 27.11
C GLU A 493 -1.52 21.56 26.79
N VAL A 494 -1.51 20.28 27.16
CA VAL A 494 -0.36 19.39 26.88
C VAL A 494 -0.26 19.09 25.39
N TYR A 495 -1.40 18.83 24.72
CA TYR A 495 -1.39 18.56 23.29
C TYR A 495 -1.13 19.81 22.45
N GLU A 496 -1.64 20.97 22.84
CA GLU A 496 -1.26 22.25 22.22
C GLU A 496 0.24 22.55 22.42
N ARG A 497 0.81 22.12 23.53
CA ARG A 497 2.25 22.19 23.74
C ARG A 497 3.02 21.20 22.90
N PHE A 498 2.51 19.97 22.77
CA PHE A 498 3.07 18.93 21.91
C PHE A 498 3.16 19.41 20.45
N GLU A 499 2.09 19.99 19.93
CA GLU A 499 2.05 20.57 18.59
C GLU A 499 3.05 21.72 18.42
N ARG A 500 3.10 22.63 19.36
CA ARG A 500 4.09 23.73 19.34
C ARG A 500 5.54 23.23 19.40
N LEU A 501 5.82 22.21 20.19
CA LEU A 501 7.15 21.59 20.21
C LEU A 501 7.48 20.90 18.89
N TYR A 502 6.50 20.29 18.24
CA TYR A 502 6.69 19.69 16.94
C TYR A 502 7.02 20.73 15.86
N GLU A 503 6.34 21.88 15.84
CA GLU A 503 6.66 22.99 14.95
C GLU A 503 8.09 23.51 15.19
N GLN A 504 8.49 23.64 16.44
CA GLN A 504 9.86 24.03 16.79
C GLN A 504 10.88 22.98 16.35
N ALA A 505 10.54 21.70 16.45
CA ALA A 505 11.41 20.60 16.04
C ALA A 505 11.69 20.61 14.53
N GLU A 506 10.81 21.17 13.68
CA GLU A 506 11.06 21.28 12.24
C GLU A 506 12.30 22.14 11.92
N THR A 507 12.62 23.13 12.77
CA THR A 507 13.79 23.97 12.56
C THR A 507 15.11 23.25 12.87
N ILE A 508 15.10 22.26 13.76
CA ILE A 508 16.28 21.50 14.22
C ILE A 508 16.38 20.15 13.52
N VAL A 509 15.27 19.48 13.33
CA VAL A 509 15.15 18.19 12.63
C VAL A 509 14.23 18.37 11.42
N PRO A 510 14.71 18.97 10.34
CA PRO A 510 13.88 19.24 9.17
C PRO A 510 13.47 17.93 8.49
N THR A 511 12.17 17.82 8.20
CA THR A 511 11.58 16.66 7.55
C THR A 511 10.71 17.02 6.34
N GLN A 512 10.37 18.29 6.16
CA GLN A 512 9.58 18.76 5.02
C GLN A 512 10.48 18.90 3.78
N PHE A 513 10.06 18.31 2.67
CA PHE A 513 10.78 18.31 1.39
C PHE A 513 9.81 18.38 0.21
N GLY A 514 10.21 19.05 -0.87
CA GLY A 514 9.48 19.01 -2.15
C GLY A 514 9.93 17.82 -3.01
N ASN A 515 9.04 17.22 -3.75
CA ASN A 515 9.33 16.03 -4.57
C ASN A 515 10.39 16.26 -5.66
N LEU A 516 10.65 17.52 -6.06
CA LEU A 516 11.56 17.87 -7.14
C LEU A 516 12.74 18.75 -6.70
N GLU A 517 12.83 19.11 -5.43
CA GLU A 517 13.90 20.01 -4.96
C GLU A 517 15.25 19.31 -4.76
N GLU A 518 16.31 19.89 -5.32
CA GLU A 518 17.68 19.37 -5.19
C GLU A 518 18.23 19.44 -3.75
N THR A 519 17.74 20.37 -2.97
CA THR A 519 18.29 20.69 -1.63
C THR A 519 17.69 19.86 -0.50
N GLY A 520 16.73 19.00 -0.78
CA GLY A 520 15.93 18.27 0.23
C GLY A 520 16.42 16.89 0.66
N ALA A 521 17.59 16.40 0.18
CA ALA A 521 18.03 15.03 0.42
C ALA A 521 18.05 14.64 1.91
N TYR A 522 18.68 15.44 2.78
CA TYR A 522 18.74 15.16 4.21
C TYR A 522 17.39 15.27 4.92
N ARG A 523 16.47 16.12 4.43
CA ARG A 523 15.09 16.25 4.97
C ARG A 523 14.27 15.01 4.64
N ARG A 524 14.38 14.54 3.40
CA ARG A 524 13.73 13.30 2.94
C ARG A 524 14.26 12.09 3.70
N GLU A 525 15.57 12.02 3.91
CA GLU A 525 16.21 10.98 4.70
C GLU A 525 15.71 11.00 6.16
N ASN A 526 15.64 12.17 6.79
CA ASN A 526 15.08 12.32 8.13
C ASN A 526 13.64 11.83 8.21
N PHE A 527 12.80 12.28 7.25
CA PHE A 527 11.40 11.89 7.21
C PHE A 527 11.23 10.37 7.15
N TYR A 528 11.84 9.70 6.17
CA TYR A 528 11.67 8.26 6.02
C TYR A 528 12.29 7.47 7.17
N ARG A 529 13.43 7.87 7.70
CA ARG A 529 14.04 7.21 8.85
C ARG A 529 13.17 7.31 10.09
N LEU A 530 12.68 8.49 10.43
CA LEU A 530 11.80 8.68 11.59
C LEU A 530 10.43 8.02 11.38
N TRP A 531 9.88 8.05 10.16
CA TRP A 531 8.61 7.40 9.86
C TRP A 531 8.69 5.88 10.00
N PHE A 532 9.69 5.24 9.40
CA PHE A 532 9.86 3.79 9.53
C PHE A 532 10.28 3.37 10.93
N LEU A 533 10.98 4.22 11.67
CA LEU A 533 11.24 4.00 13.09
C LEU A 533 9.95 4.04 13.91
N ALA A 534 9.10 5.04 13.70
CA ALA A 534 7.80 5.17 14.36
C ALA A 534 6.89 3.97 14.05
N GLU A 535 6.82 3.55 12.78
CA GLU A 535 6.06 2.36 12.36
C GLU A 535 6.61 1.08 12.99
N GLY A 536 7.94 0.94 13.03
CA GLY A 536 8.63 -0.18 13.66
C GLY A 536 8.36 -0.24 15.17
N LEU A 537 8.41 0.89 15.87
CA LEU A 537 8.10 0.99 17.30
C LEU A 537 6.63 0.66 17.58
N LYS A 538 5.72 1.24 16.79
CA LYS A 538 4.28 0.93 16.89
C LYS A 538 4.05 -0.58 16.80
N THR A 539 4.62 -1.21 15.79
CA THR A 539 4.50 -2.65 15.61
C THR A 539 5.14 -3.43 16.77
N ALA A 540 6.36 -3.07 17.16
CA ALA A 540 7.10 -3.78 18.20
C ALA A 540 6.41 -3.74 19.58
N PHE A 541 5.80 -2.61 19.94
CA PHE A 541 5.14 -2.47 21.24
C PHE A 541 3.72 -3.04 21.28
N PHE A 542 3.01 -3.04 20.15
CA PHE A 542 1.58 -3.35 20.14
C PHE A 542 1.25 -4.70 19.46
N SER A 543 2.19 -5.37 18.79
CA SER A 543 1.94 -6.66 18.09
C SER A 543 1.95 -7.90 19.00
N GLY A 544 1.98 -7.76 20.32
CA GLY A 544 1.68 -8.86 21.23
C GLY A 544 2.81 -9.32 22.14
N ASP A 545 4.06 -8.96 21.88
CA ASP A 545 5.17 -9.25 22.80
C ASP A 545 5.15 -8.30 24.00
N PRO A 546 5.38 -8.78 25.22
CA PRO A 546 5.35 -7.93 26.43
C PRO A 546 6.66 -7.12 26.56
N VAL A 547 6.92 -6.23 25.60
CA VAL A 547 8.05 -5.32 25.65
C VAL A 547 7.59 -4.01 26.26
N SER A 548 8.21 -3.56 27.33
CA SER A 548 7.92 -2.28 27.99
C SER A 548 8.88 -1.15 27.56
N MET A 549 10.07 -1.49 27.11
CA MET A 549 11.11 -0.54 26.71
C MET A 549 11.94 -1.10 25.55
N ILE A 550 12.33 -0.24 24.63
CA ILE A 550 13.25 -0.57 23.53
C ILE A 550 14.39 0.44 23.52
N ALA A 551 15.62 -0.05 23.61
CA ALA A 551 16.81 0.71 23.26
C ALA A 551 16.91 0.79 21.74
N LEU A 552 16.80 1.97 21.16
CA LEU A 552 16.66 2.17 19.71
C LEU A 552 17.77 1.52 18.87
N PRO A 553 19.06 1.68 19.20
CA PRO A 553 20.15 1.12 18.39
C PRO A 553 20.15 -0.41 18.33
N ASP A 554 19.63 -1.07 19.36
CA ASP A 554 19.66 -2.55 19.45
C ASP A 554 18.76 -3.21 18.41
N ARG A 555 17.64 -2.58 18.11
CA ARG A 555 16.61 -3.15 17.22
C ARG A 555 16.44 -2.39 15.91
N PHE A 556 16.72 -1.09 15.91
CA PHE A 556 16.43 -0.18 14.80
C PHE A 556 17.64 0.63 14.33
N ALA A 557 18.85 0.09 14.48
CA ALA A 557 20.11 0.79 14.20
C ALA A 557 20.16 1.55 12.85
N GLU A 558 19.50 1.03 11.83
CA GLU A 558 19.46 1.64 10.50
C GLU A 558 18.67 2.95 10.43
N PHE A 559 17.73 3.15 11.37
CA PHE A 559 16.89 4.35 11.43
C PHE A 559 17.37 5.35 12.49
N CYS A 560 18.36 4.97 13.29
CA CYS A 560 18.78 5.75 14.45
C CYS A 560 19.80 6.87 14.14
N VAL A 561 19.89 7.31 12.89
CA VAL A 561 20.74 8.45 12.51
C VAL A 561 19.89 9.45 11.75
N VAL A 562 19.83 10.68 12.22
CA VAL A 562 19.14 11.79 11.56
C VAL A 562 20.05 12.99 11.39
N ASN A 563 19.73 13.84 10.44
CA ASN A 563 20.45 15.07 10.19
C ASN A 563 19.79 16.22 10.98
N VAL A 564 20.55 16.90 11.82
CA VAL A 564 20.08 18.03 12.61
C VAL A 564 20.74 19.33 12.15
N VAL A 565 20.01 20.43 12.26
CA VAL A 565 20.50 21.77 11.91
C VAL A 565 20.75 22.54 13.20
N THR A 566 22.04 22.82 13.49
CA THR A 566 22.45 23.60 14.64
C THR A 566 23.35 24.77 14.17
N SER A 567 23.00 25.99 14.54
CA SER A 567 23.72 27.19 14.13
C SER A 567 23.96 27.28 12.61
N GLY A 568 22.98 26.84 11.81
CA GLY A 568 23.05 26.87 10.34
C GLY A 568 23.93 25.78 9.70
N LYS A 569 24.42 24.82 10.48
CA LYS A 569 25.21 23.69 10.01
C LYS A 569 24.41 22.38 10.16
N ILE A 570 24.57 21.51 9.17
CA ILE A 570 23.99 20.16 9.21
C ILE A 570 25.01 19.23 9.88
N ALA A 571 24.54 18.46 10.85
CA ALA A 571 25.32 17.44 11.55
C ALA A 571 24.48 16.15 11.73
N GLU A 572 25.13 15.01 11.77
CA GLU A 572 24.47 13.75 12.11
C GLU A 572 24.25 13.67 13.62
N TYR A 573 23.03 13.31 14.01
CA TYR A 573 22.68 13.01 15.39
C TYR A 573 22.22 11.57 15.49
N ARG A 574 22.76 10.86 16.49
CA ARG A 574 22.42 9.44 16.73
C ARG A 574 21.39 9.34 17.83
N LEU A 575 20.29 8.62 17.55
CA LEU A 575 19.24 8.36 18.52
C LEU A 575 19.68 7.21 19.46
N GLU A 576 20.17 7.56 20.65
CA GLU A 576 20.65 6.59 21.65
C GLU A 576 19.80 6.55 22.92
N PHE A 577 18.60 7.11 22.86
CA PHE A 577 17.68 7.10 23.99
C PHE A 577 16.75 5.88 23.99
N PRO A 578 16.32 5.40 25.18
CA PRO A 578 15.29 4.38 25.27
C PRO A 578 13.92 4.97 24.99
N VAL A 579 13.05 4.16 24.39
CA VAL A 579 11.65 4.48 24.20
C VAL A 579 10.81 3.55 25.06
N HIS A 580 9.95 4.12 25.88
CA HIS A 580 9.06 3.41 26.77
C HIS A 580 7.67 3.26 26.15
N LYS A 581 7.08 2.10 26.33
CA LYS A 581 5.73 1.80 25.82
C LYS A 581 4.69 2.78 26.36
N GLU A 582 4.77 3.08 27.66
CA GLU A 582 3.87 3.99 28.32
C GLU A 582 3.86 5.38 27.67
N ALA A 583 5.05 5.92 27.29
CA ALA A 583 5.11 7.22 26.63
C ALA A 583 4.42 7.20 25.26
N LEU A 584 4.57 6.12 24.49
CA LEU A 584 3.88 5.98 23.21
C LEU A 584 2.37 5.80 23.37
N GLU A 585 1.94 5.05 24.37
CA GLU A 585 0.51 4.91 24.70
C GLU A 585 -0.13 6.26 25.04
N LEU A 586 0.56 7.10 25.82
CA LEU A 586 0.09 8.43 26.17
C LEU A 586 -0.04 9.36 24.96
N VAL A 587 0.85 9.23 23.99
CA VAL A 587 0.80 10.05 22.77
C VAL A 587 -0.38 9.68 21.87
N VAL A 588 -0.73 8.39 21.76
CA VAL A 588 -1.79 7.94 20.85
C VAL A 588 -3.17 7.84 21.49
N ALA A 589 -3.25 7.68 22.82
CA ALA A 589 -4.49 7.41 23.53
C ALA A 589 -5.57 8.49 23.32
N PRO A 590 -5.28 9.79 23.42
CA PRO A 590 -6.32 10.81 23.29
C PRO A 590 -7.02 10.81 21.94
N GLU A 591 -6.26 10.63 20.88
CA GLU A 591 -6.86 10.52 19.54
C GLU A 591 -7.72 9.27 19.40
N ILE A 592 -7.28 8.17 20.00
CA ILE A 592 -8.06 6.92 20.02
C ILE A 592 -9.33 7.12 20.83
N TYR A 593 -9.27 7.73 22.03
CA TYR A 593 -10.43 8.01 22.85
C TYR A 593 -11.41 8.93 22.15
N ARG A 594 -10.91 9.98 21.51
CA ARG A 594 -11.73 10.93 20.73
C ARG A 594 -12.50 10.21 19.62
N ILE A 595 -11.83 9.35 18.83
CA ILE A 595 -12.46 8.66 17.73
C ILE A 595 -13.47 7.61 18.18
N VAL A 596 -13.14 6.84 19.25
CA VAL A 596 -14.04 5.86 19.84
C VAL A 596 -15.29 6.55 20.39
N LYS A 597 -15.12 7.65 21.12
CA LYS A 597 -16.24 8.45 21.65
C LYS A 597 -17.13 8.95 20.52
N ARG A 598 -16.54 9.57 19.48
CA ARG A 598 -17.28 10.09 18.32
C ARG A 598 -18.12 9.02 17.63
N PHE A 599 -17.63 7.77 17.56
CA PHE A 599 -18.37 6.69 16.92
C PHE A 599 -19.45 6.10 17.80
N ILE A 600 -19.20 5.99 19.11
CA ILE A 600 -20.07 5.25 20.02
C ILE A 600 -21.14 6.12 20.66
N GLU A 601 -20.86 7.40 20.91
CA GLU A 601 -21.80 8.28 21.61
C GLU A 601 -23.17 8.39 20.91
N PRO A 602 -23.26 8.53 19.58
CA PRO A 602 -24.56 8.51 18.90
C PRO A 602 -25.26 7.16 19.05
N LEU A 603 -24.55 6.07 18.93
CA LEU A 603 -25.09 4.73 19.09
C LEU A 603 -25.63 4.50 20.52
N CYS A 604 -24.94 4.98 21.54
CA CYS A 604 -25.40 4.90 22.94
C CYS A 604 -26.63 5.77 23.17
N ASN A 605 -26.74 6.92 22.51
CA ASN A 605 -27.90 7.80 22.63
C ASN A 605 -29.15 7.16 22.01
N GLU A 606 -29.00 6.43 20.92
CA GLU A 606 -30.12 5.77 20.24
C GLU A 606 -30.51 4.46 20.89
N TYR A 607 -29.55 3.58 21.19
CA TYR A 607 -29.80 2.22 21.69
C TYR A 607 -29.54 2.05 23.20
N GLY A 608 -29.14 3.10 23.92
CA GLY A 608 -28.79 3.05 25.34
C GLY A 608 -27.39 2.47 25.59
N ILE A 609 -27.14 2.11 26.88
CA ILE A 609 -25.84 1.55 27.27
C ILE A 609 -25.62 0.20 26.56
N LEU A 610 -24.46 0.02 25.93
CA LEU A 610 -24.09 -1.20 25.22
C LEU A 610 -23.92 -2.40 26.15
N THR A 611 -25.02 -3.05 26.49
CA THR A 611 -25.04 -4.25 27.33
C THR A 611 -25.43 -5.46 26.49
N GLY A 612 -24.62 -6.51 26.52
CA GLY A 612 -24.97 -7.78 25.87
C GLY A 612 -24.43 -7.98 24.46
N TYR A 613 -23.94 -6.94 23.80
CA TYR A 613 -23.38 -7.00 22.45
C TYR A 613 -22.04 -7.74 22.40
N ARG A 614 -21.77 -8.36 21.24
CA ARG A 614 -20.45 -8.91 20.96
C ARG A 614 -19.60 -7.84 20.31
N ILE A 615 -18.58 -7.37 21.01
CA ILE A 615 -17.65 -6.37 20.49
C ILE A 615 -16.50 -7.10 19.77
N LYS A 616 -16.28 -6.75 18.52
CA LYS A 616 -15.24 -7.30 17.67
C LYS A 616 -14.31 -6.18 17.20
N PHE A 617 -13.01 -6.42 17.36
CA PHE A 617 -12.00 -5.53 16.81
C PHE A 617 -11.41 -6.14 15.54
N THR A 618 -11.30 -5.34 14.50
CA THR A 618 -10.70 -5.70 13.21
C THR A 618 -9.68 -4.64 12.77
N GLY A 619 -8.80 -5.00 11.84
CA GLY A 619 -7.68 -4.15 11.48
C GLY A 619 -6.53 -4.21 12.50
N MET A 620 -5.31 -4.06 12.00
CA MET A 620 -4.11 -4.28 12.82
C MET A 620 -3.94 -3.21 13.90
N SER A 621 -4.39 -1.99 13.66
CA SER A 621 -4.27 -0.87 14.61
C SER A 621 -5.12 -1.05 15.86
N CYS A 622 -6.22 -1.83 15.80
CA CYS A 622 -7.06 -2.14 16.96
C CYS A 622 -6.38 -3.02 18.03
N GLN A 623 -5.17 -3.49 17.79
CA GLN A 623 -4.37 -4.22 18.78
C GLN A 623 -3.86 -3.30 19.90
N ILE A 624 -3.81 -1.98 19.68
CA ILE A 624 -3.41 -0.99 20.67
C ILE A 624 -4.41 -1.02 21.85
N PRO A 625 -3.94 -1.21 23.09
CA PRO A 625 -4.82 -1.37 24.26
C PRO A 625 -5.80 -0.22 24.48
N ALA A 626 -5.42 1.01 24.13
CA ALA A 626 -6.24 2.20 24.29
C ALA A 626 -7.61 2.10 23.60
N PHE A 627 -7.74 1.38 22.47
CA PHE A 627 -9.04 1.15 21.83
C PHE A 627 -10.00 0.38 22.73
N ARG A 628 -9.49 -0.65 23.39
CA ARG A 628 -10.29 -1.45 24.32
C ARG A 628 -10.63 -0.66 25.56
N ASP A 629 -9.69 0.12 26.06
CA ASP A 629 -9.88 0.88 27.28
C ASP A 629 -10.88 2.03 27.05
N ALA A 630 -10.81 2.72 25.92
CA ALA A 630 -11.80 3.71 25.50
C ALA A 630 -13.22 3.12 25.38
N LEU A 631 -13.36 1.91 24.80
CA LEU A 631 -14.66 1.24 24.71
C LEU A 631 -15.24 0.82 26.06
N ARG A 632 -14.41 0.54 27.06
CA ARG A 632 -14.88 0.16 28.42
C ARG A 632 -15.66 1.25 29.09
N GLU A 633 -15.47 2.51 28.75
CA GLU A 633 -16.24 3.63 29.28
C GLU A 633 -17.72 3.56 28.87
N PHE A 634 -18.02 2.96 27.73
CA PHE A 634 -19.37 2.83 27.16
C PHE A 634 -20.00 1.45 27.37
N THR A 635 -19.24 0.48 27.87
CA THR A 635 -19.71 -0.90 28.03
C THR A 635 -19.78 -1.30 29.46
N VAL A 636 -20.97 -1.71 29.96
CA VAL A 636 -21.14 -2.27 31.26
C VAL A 636 -20.79 -3.76 31.25
N GLY A 637 -19.67 -4.10 31.89
CA GLY A 637 -19.29 -5.48 32.16
C GLY A 637 -18.26 -6.11 31.21
N ARG A 638 -17.67 -7.22 31.65
CA ARG A 638 -16.46 -7.89 31.15
C ARG A 638 -16.61 -8.66 29.83
N ARG A 639 -17.60 -8.45 29.00
CA ARG A 639 -17.91 -9.32 27.85
C ARG A 639 -17.23 -8.97 26.52
N ALA A 640 -16.41 -7.92 26.44
CA ALA A 640 -15.61 -7.66 25.25
C ALA A 640 -14.55 -8.76 25.06
N ARG A 641 -14.86 -9.79 24.31
CA ARG A 641 -13.89 -10.84 23.94
C ARG A 641 -13.09 -10.37 22.75
N ILE A 642 -11.92 -9.83 23.02
CA ILE A 642 -10.92 -9.56 21.98
C ILE A 642 -10.20 -10.87 21.71
N LYS A 643 -10.45 -11.47 20.55
CA LYS A 643 -9.60 -12.54 20.06
C LYS A 643 -8.30 -11.92 19.54
N LYS A 644 -7.20 -12.18 20.25
CA LYS A 644 -5.85 -11.94 19.73
C LYS A 644 -5.64 -12.87 18.54
N GLY A 645 -5.66 -12.34 17.33
CA GLY A 645 -5.22 -13.06 16.12
C GLY A 645 -3.72 -12.84 15.91
N LYS A 646 -3.02 -13.81 15.35
CA LYS A 646 -1.68 -13.57 14.77
C LYS A 646 -1.83 -12.57 13.63
N ASP A 647 -0.85 -11.71 13.45
CA ASP A 647 -0.89 -10.47 12.67
C ASP A 647 -1.52 -10.56 11.26
N ASP A 648 -1.18 -11.57 10.47
CA ASP A 648 -1.70 -11.74 9.10
C ASP A 648 -3.18 -12.15 9.07
N GLY A 649 -3.65 -12.87 10.08
CA GLY A 649 -5.00 -13.44 10.09
C GLY A 649 -6.13 -12.41 10.26
N LEU A 650 -5.86 -11.22 10.79
CA LEU A 650 -6.91 -10.21 11.00
C LEU A 650 -7.36 -9.59 9.68
N LYS A 651 -6.43 -9.29 8.76
CA LYS A 651 -6.75 -8.68 7.47
C LYS A 651 -7.39 -9.68 6.49
N LEU A 652 -6.98 -10.94 6.51
CA LEU A 652 -7.50 -11.96 5.59
C LEU A 652 -8.93 -12.43 5.89
N LYS A 653 -9.43 -12.21 7.11
CA LYS A 653 -10.73 -12.76 7.51
C LYS A 653 -11.93 -12.20 6.75
N ALA A 654 -11.91 -10.93 6.38
CA ALA A 654 -12.97 -10.37 5.57
C ALA A 654 -12.97 -10.98 4.17
N LEU A 655 -11.77 -11.15 3.60
CA LEU A 655 -11.56 -11.79 2.30
C LEU A 655 -12.01 -13.27 2.32
N GLU A 656 -11.65 -14.01 3.38
CA GLU A 656 -12.17 -15.37 3.62
C GLU A 656 -13.70 -15.39 3.66
N GLY A 657 -14.31 -14.41 4.34
CA GLY A 657 -15.77 -14.28 4.46
C GLY A 657 -16.46 -14.16 3.12
N VAL A 658 -15.90 -13.35 2.21
CA VAL A 658 -16.41 -13.22 0.83
C VAL A 658 -16.40 -14.57 0.11
N ILE A 659 -15.23 -15.23 0.13
CA ILE A 659 -15.02 -16.47 -0.61
C ILE A 659 -15.91 -17.58 -0.07
N LEU A 660 -15.92 -17.75 1.27
CA LEU A 660 -16.77 -18.76 1.91
C LEU A 660 -18.25 -18.50 1.67
N ARG A 661 -18.71 -17.26 1.76
CA ARG A 661 -20.09 -16.89 1.47
C ARG A 661 -20.45 -17.25 0.03
N SER A 662 -19.64 -16.83 -0.94
CA SER A 662 -19.86 -17.11 -2.36
C SER A 662 -19.89 -18.62 -2.66
N GLN A 663 -19.00 -19.41 -2.04
CA GLN A 663 -19.00 -20.88 -2.19
C GLN A 663 -20.24 -21.52 -1.59
N MET A 664 -20.67 -21.09 -0.40
CA MET A 664 -21.85 -21.61 0.28
C MET A 664 -23.14 -21.23 -0.46
N GLU A 665 -23.20 -20.02 -1.03
CA GLU A 665 -24.32 -19.55 -1.85
C GLU A 665 -24.40 -20.34 -3.16
N LYS A 666 -23.30 -20.49 -3.90
CA LYS A 666 -23.24 -21.29 -5.14
C LYS A 666 -23.59 -22.75 -4.92
N SER A 667 -23.25 -23.30 -3.76
CA SER A 667 -23.59 -24.67 -3.37
C SER A 667 -25.03 -24.81 -2.87
N GLY A 668 -25.80 -23.73 -2.80
CA GLY A 668 -27.16 -23.71 -2.30
C GLY A 668 -27.32 -24.03 -0.80
N ARG A 669 -26.23 -23.91 -0.03
CA ARG A 669 -26.26 -24.16 1.42
C ARG A 669 -26.74 -22.95 2.21
N ILE A 670 -26.48 -21.73 1.71
CA ILE A 670 -26.97 -20.49 2.30
C ILE A 670 -27.64 -19.61 1.26
N ILE A 671 -28.58 -18.79 1.74
CA ILE A 671 -29.21 -17.69 1.02
C ILE A 671 -28.90 -16.44 1.81
N PRO A 672 -27.91 -15.63 1.39
CA PRO A 672 -27.57 -14.39 2.10
C PRO A 672 -28.58 -13.30 1.78
N GLU A 673 -29.06 -12.60 2.79
CA GLU A 673 -29.89 -11.41 2.70
C GLU A 673 -29.27 -10.31 3.54
N ILE A 674 -28.81 -9.24 2.91
CA ILE A 674 -28.19 -8.09 3.59
C ILE A 674 -29.15 -6.92 3.46
N ILE A 675 -29.54 -6.37 4.60
CA ILE A 675 -30.41 -5.20 4.71
C ILE A 675 -29.57 -4.10 5.32
N GLU A 676 -29.31 -3.07 4.56
CA GLU A 676 -28.68 -1.86 5.07
C GLU A 676 -29.79 -0.86 5.40
N GLU A 677 -29.97 -0.57 6.69
CA GLU A 677 -30.84 0.52 7.10
C GLU A 677 -30.13 1.83 6.77
N GLU A 678 -30.90 2.88 6.42
CA GLU A 678 -30.32 4.18 6.13
C GLU A 678 -29.58 4.69 7.37
N ALA A 679 -28.25 4.78 7.27
CA ALA A 679 -27.41 5.25 8.37
C ALA A 679 -27.68 6.73 8.61
N GLU A 680 -28.02 7.11 9.83
CA GLU A 680 -28.09 8.53 10.22
C GLU A 680 -26.70 9.14 10.20
N VAL A 681 -26.53 10.27 9.49
CA VAL A 681 -25.25 10.97 9.43
C VAL A 681 -25.04 11.79 10.68
N SER A 682 -23.95 11.55 11.32
CA SER A 682 -23.55 12.20 12.57
C SER A 682 -22.79 13.51 12.34
N PHE A 683 -23.19 14.30 11.32
CA PHE A 683 -22.50 15.55 10.99
C PHE A 683 -23.48 16.71 10.82
N THR A 684 -23.04 17.91 11.22
CA THR A 684 -23.71 19.16 10.96
C THR A 684 -22.89 19.98 9.97
N VAL A 685 -23.52 20.55 8.95
CA VAL A 685 -22.86 21.47 8.01
C VAL A 685 -23.43 22.85 8.19
N THR A 686 -22.54 23.80 8.41
CA THR A 686 -22.89 25.21 8.54
C THR A 686 -22.28 26.03 7.42
N VAL A 687 -23.00 27.12 7.08
CA VAL A 687 -22.53 28.09 6.10
C VAL A 687 -22.91 29.48 6.59
N LYS A 688 -22.11 30.47 6.31
CA LYS A 688 -22.49 31.87 6.62
C LYS A 688 -23.56 32.34 5.65
N SER A 689 -24.63 32.96 6.13
CA SER A 689 -25.62 33.65 5.32
C SER A 689 -25.03 34.94 4.71
N HIS A 690 -25.82 35.59 3.82
CA HIS A 690 -25.44 36.85 3.22
C HIS A 690 -25.33 38.00 4.25
N ASP A 691 -25.99 37.90 5.39
CA ASP A 691 -25.93 38.84 6.51
C ASP A 691 -24.85 38.52 7.55
N GLY A 692 -24.05 37.49 7.30
CA GLY A 692 -22.99 37.03 8.18
C GLY A 692 -23.43 36.07 9.32
N SER A 693 -24.74 35.81 9.46
CA SER A 693 -25.26 34.83 10.40
C SER A 693 -24.87 33.40 9.94
N THR A 694 -24.76 32.48 10.90
CA THR A 694 -24.45 31.07 10.60
C THR A 694 -25.75 30.30 10.43
N ILE A 695 -25.90 29.61 9.30
CA ILE A 695 -27.02 28.72 9.00
C ILE A 695 -26.55 27.29 9.11
N ARG A 696 -27.29 26.42 9.79
CA ARG A 696 -27.14 24.99 9.74
C ARG A 696 -27.94 24.48 8.53
N ILE A 697 -27.25 24.12 7.44
CA ILE A 697 -27.91 23.64 6.22
C ILE A 697 -28.15 22.14 6.25
N ILE A 698 -27.26 21.41 6.90
CA ILE A 698 -27.40 19.97 7.17
C ILE A 698 -27.36 19.78 8.69
N SER A 699 -28.31 19.05 9.23
CA SER A 699 -28.42 18.69 10.64
C SER A 699 -29.23 17.40 10.78
N GLU A 700 -29.28 16.82 11.96
CA GLU A 700 -30.11 15.64 12.26
C GLU A 700 -31.57 15.80 11.78
N GLN A 701 -32.13 17.02 11.85
CA GLN A 701 -33.50 17.31 11.44
C GLN A 701 -33.70 17.34 9.91
N THR A 702 -32.66 17.59 9.14
CA THR A 702 -32.72 17.69 7.67
C THR A 702 -32.22 16.44 6.97
N PHE A 703 -31.61 15.53 7.70
CA PHE A 703 -30.84 14.43 7.15
C PHE A 703 -31.66 13.43 6.30
N GLY A 704 -32.92 13.15 6.62
CA GLY A 704 -33.79 12.29 5.81
C GLY A 704 -34.23 12.88 4.45
N ARG A 705 -33.74 14.07 4.07
CA ARG A 705 -34.09 14.73 2.81
C ARG A 705 -33.03 14.50 1.74
N GLU A 706 -33.48 14.39 0.48
CA GLU A 706 -32.53 14.37 -0.66
C GLU A 706 -31.97 15.77 -0.94
N VAL A 707 -32.75 16.80 -0.73
CA VAL A 707 -32.34 18.22 -0.85
C VAL A 707 -32.40 18.87 0.52
N PHE A 708 -31.28 19.43 0.96
CA PHE A 708 -31.16 20.10 2.25
C PHE A 708 -31.61 21.55 2.21
N GLY A 709 -31.51 22.21 1.05
CA GLY A 709 -31.86 23.59 0.84
C GLY A 709 -30.89 24.32 -0.10
N TYR A 710 -30.89 25.64 -0.02
CA TYR A 710 -29.97 26.46 -0.81
C TYR A 710 -29.45 27.67 -0.04
N VAL A 711 -28.33 28.19 -0.50
CA VAL A 711 -27.70 29.42 0.01
C VAL A 711 -27.64 30.46 -1.10
N LYS A 712 -28.02 31.68 -0.79
CA LYS A 712 -27.96 32.79 -1.74
C LYS A 712 -26.63 33.53 -1.65
N ARG A 713 -26.09 33.92 -2.80
CA ARG A 713 -24.89 34.74 -2.90
C ARG A 713 -25.06 35.79 -4.02
N HIS A 714 -24.33 36.86 -3.87
CA HIS A 714 -24.23 37.86 -4.95
C HIS A 714 -23.37 37.29 -6.09
N ALA A 715 -23.67 37.62 -7.32
CA ALA A 715 -22.97 37.16 -8.53
C ALA A 715 -21.45 37.45 -8.55
N ALA A 716 -21.00 38.42 -7.77
CA ALA A 716 -19.57 38.73 -7.62
C ALA A 716 -18.83 37.83 -6.60
N THR A 717 -19.54 36.96 -5.88
CA THR A 717 -18.93 36.04 -4.93
C THR A 717 -18.07 35.01 -5.67
N ARG A 718 -16.82 34.82 -5.24
CA ARG A 718 -15.88 33.89 -5.87
C ARG A 718 -15.75 32.57 -5.15
N GLU A 719 -16.10 32.51 -3.87
CA GLU A 719 -16.01 31.34 -3.06
C GLU A 719 -17.04 31.32 -1.93
N VAL A 720 -17.47 30.12 -1.55
CA VAL A 720 -18.34 29.92 -0.39
C VAL A 720 -17.79 28.78 0.43
N GLU A 721 -17.57 29.06 1.73
CA GLU A 721 -17.05 28.08 2.69
C GLU A 721 -18.19 27.42 3.44
N PHE A 722 -18.16 26.09 3.49
CA PHE A 722 -19.00 25.23 4.32
C PHE A 722 -18.15 24.64 5.44
N THR A 723 -18.58 24.77 6.69
CA THR A 723 -17.88 24.19 7.85
C THR A 723 -18.61 22.94 8.32
N ILE A 724 -17.90 21.86 8.49
CA ILE A 724 -18.42 20.57 8.93
C ILE A 724 -18.09 20.37 10.41
N TRP A 725 -19.08 19.95 11.20
CA TRP A 725 -18.99 19.69 12.62
C TRP A 725 -19.38 18.27 12.91
N ASP A 726 -18.70 17.62 13.88
CA ASP A 726 -19.10 16.32 14.39
C ASP A 726 -20.22 16.47 15.45
N VAL A 727 -20.68 15.31 15.94
CA VAL A 727 -21.72 15.25 17.01
C VAL A 727 -21.28 15.86 18.34
N LEU A 728 -19.98 16.04 18.55
CA LEU A 728 -19.38 16.67 19.73
C LEU A 728 -19.19 18.17 19.55
N GLU A 729 -19.73 18.74 18.47
CA GLU A 729 -19.57 20.15 18.06
C GLU A 729 -18.08 20.55 17.83
N HIS A 730 -17.22 19.60 17.46
CA HIS A 730 -15.87 19.91 17.01
C HIS A 730 -15.87 20.12 15.50
N GLU A 731 -15.13 21.14 15.04
CA GLU A 731 -14.89 21.36 13.63
C GLU A 731 -14.10 20.18 13.04
N VAL A 732 -14.71 19.48 12.08
CA VAL A 732 -14.09 18.35 11.36
C VAL A 732 -13.29 18.87 10.17
N GLY A 733 -13.79 19.91 9.50
CA GLY A 733 -13.11 20.49 8.36
C GLY A 733 -13.94 21.57 7.66
N ARG A 734 -13.32 22.18 6.66
CA ARG A 734 -13.93 23.19 5.82
C ARG A 734 -13.89 22.79 4.36
N ARG A 735 -14.94 23.11 3.63
CA ARG A 735 -15.08 22.86 2.20
C ARG A 735 -15.37 24.16 1.48
N VAL A 736 -14.64 24.43 0.44
CA VAL A 736 -14.76 25.67 -0.32
C VAL A 736 -15.29 25.34 -1.70
N VAL A 737 -16.40 25.98 -2.06
CA VAL A 737 -16.94 25.98 -3.42
C VAL A 737 -16.41 27.22 -4.13
N ALA A 738 -15.59 27.02 -5.14
CA ALA A 738 -15.15 28.09 -6.01
C ALA A 738 -16.26 28.44 -7.02
N LEU A 739 -16.51 29.70 -7.22
CA LEU A 739 -17.54 30.22 -8.11
C LEU A 739 -16.90 31.06 -9.22
N ASP A 740 -16.96 30.55 -10.44
CA ASP A 740 -16.66 31.30 -11.65
C ASP A 740 -17.91 31.37 -12.52
N LEU A 741 -18.63 32.48 -12.40
CA LEU A 741 -19.86 32.66 -13.14
C LEU A 741 -19.69 32.60 -14.68
N TYR A 742 -18.47 32.78 -15.20
CA TYR A 742 -18.17 32.67 -16.63
C TYR A 742 -18.10 31.19 -17.12
N SER A 743 -17.85 30.28 -16.22
CA SER A 743 -17.84 28.84 -16.53
C SER A 743 -19.21 28.18 -16.49
N PHE A 744 -20.26 28.90 -16.05
CA PHE A 744 -21.61 28.35 -15.95
C PHE A 744 -22.19 28.07 -17.34
N GLU A 745 -22.67 26.82 -17.52
CA GLU A 745 -23.27 26.39 -18.77
C GLU A 745 -24.77 26.60 -18.80
N LYS A 746 -25.28 26.95 -19.95
CA LYS A 746 -26.73 27.12 -20.14
C LYS A 746 -27.43 25.77 -20.02
N SER A 747 -28.52 25.75 -19.26
CA SER A 747 -29.31 24.53 -19.07
C SER A 747 -30.80 24.78 -19.29
N SER A 748 -31.51 23.70 -19.58
CA SER A 748 -32.98 23.70 -19.58
C SER A 748 -33.50 22.92 -18.38
N TYR A 749 -34.77 23.10 -18.03
CA TYR A 749 -35.38 22.32 -16.96
C TYR A 749 -35.46 20.84 -17.30
N ASP A 750 -35.66 20.48 -18.57
CA ASP A 750 -35.69 19.09 -19.01
C ASP A 750 -34.32 18.41 -18.77
N ALA A 751 -33.21 19.13 -19.05
CA ALA A 751 -31.88 18.64 -18.79
C ALA A 751 -31.58 18.56 -17.28
N LEU A 752 -31.88 19.66 -16.54
CA LEU A 752 -31.70 19.70 -15.10
C LEU A 752 -32.42 18.55 -14.38
N PHE A 753 -33.69 18.30 -14.73
CA PHE A 753 -34.49 17.26 -14.05
C PHE A 753 -34.18 15.85 -14.55
N ALA A 754 -33.60 15.70 -15.73
CA ALA A 754 -33.04 14.42 -16.18
C ALA A 754 -31.80 14.01 -15.37
N ASP A 755 -30.92 14.99 -15.14
CA ASP A 755 -29.68 14.77 -14.39
C ASP A 755 -29.90 14.78 -12.85
N TYR A 756 -30.87 15.60 -12.38
CA TYR A 756 -31.14 15.80 -10.95
C TYR A 756 -32.67 15.76 -10.68
N PRO A 757 -33.29 14.57 -10.68
CA PRO A 757 -34.76 14.44 -10.51
C PRO A 757 -35.29 15.02 -9.20
N MET A 758 -34.46 15.06 -8.14
CA MET A 758 -34.79 15.58 -6.81
C MET A 758 -35.10 17.09 -6.81
N PHE A 759 -34.70 17.83 -7.84
CA PHE A 759 -34.97 19.27 -7.93
C PHE A 759 -36.28 19.61 -8.63
N GLN A 760 -37.03 18.61 -9.10
CA GLN A 760 -38.28 18.87 -9.84
C GLN A 760 -39.29 19.66 -9.01
N GLU A 761 -39.40 19.41 -7.70
CA GLU A 761 -40.30 20.14 -6.81
C GLU A 761 -39.82 21.57 -6.48
N LEU A 762 -38.55 21.88 -6.78
CA LEU A 762 -37.93 23.18 -6.52
C LEU A 762 -37.84 24.08 -7.76
N GLN A 763 -38.59 23.77 -8.84
CA GLN A 763 -38.56 24.59 -10.05
C GLN A 763 -38.86 26.08 -9.75
N GLY A 764 -39.80 26.38 -8.85
CA GLY A 764 -40.11 27.77 -8.43
C GLY A 764 -38.93 28.49 -7.77
N ASP A 765 -38.07 27.76 -7.08
CA ASP A 765 -36.84 28.31 -6.50
C ASP A 765 -35.82 28.65 -7.59
N PHE A 766 -35.68 27.85 -8.61
CA PHE A 766 -34.81 28.14 -9.76
C PHE A 766 -35.40 29.32 -10.58
N ASP A 767 -36.72 29.41 -10.71
CA ASP A 767 -37.38 30.51 -11.42
C ASP A 767 -37.21 31.86 -10.73
N SER A 768 -37.10 31.86 -9.42
CA SER A 768 -36.97 33.09 -8.60
C SER A 768 -35.52 33.57 -8.44
N ILE A 769 -34.53 32.96 -9.11
CA ILE A 769 -33.13 33.41 -9.08
C ILE A 769 -33.01 34.78 -9.77
N GLY A 770 -32.50 35.80 -9.08
CA GLY A 770 -32.27 37.14 -9.61
C GLY A 770 -31.04 37.22 -10.54
N GLU A 771 -30.99 38.27 -11.38
CA GLU A 771 -29.89 38.47 -12.36
C GLU A 771 -28.49 38.64 -11.71
N GLU A 772 -28.45 39.18 -10.49
CA GLU A 772 -27.22 39.37 -9.72
C GLU A 772 -27.07 38.35 -8.59
N GLU A 773 -27.79 37.21 -8.67
CA GLU A 773 -27.83 36.18 -7.63
C GLU A 773 -27.27 34.89 -8.15
N ILE A 774 -26.50 34.20 -7.29
CA ILE A 774 -26.14 32.79 -7.43
C ILE A 774 -26.81 32.04 -6.27
N ARG A 775 -27.49 30.94 -6.57
CA ARG A 775 -27.97 29.99 -5.57
C ARG A 775 -27.15 28.73 -5.59
N LEU A 776 -26.71 28.28 -4.42
CA LEU A 776 -26.03 27.05 -4.23
C LEU A 776 -27.01 26.05 -3.61
N PHE A 777 -27.51 25.15 -4.42
CA PHE A 777 -28.40 24.07 -3.97
C PHE A 777 -27.57 22.97 -3.34
N VAL A 778 -27.90 22.61 -2.10
CA VAL A 778 -27.18 21.56 -1.33
C VAL A 778 -28.08 20.35 -1.27
N TYR A 779 -27.55 19.23 -1.74
CA TYR A 779 -28.27 17.97 -1.86
C TYR A 779 -27.33 16.79 -1.58
N ARG A 780 -27.84 15.57 -1.46
CA ARG A 780 -27.05 14.35 -1.30
C ARG A 780 -27.23 13.43 -2.52
N GLU A 781 -26.18 12.70 -2.83
CA GLU A 781 -26.20 11.57 -3.75
C GLU A 781 -26.03 10.25 -2.99
N GLU A 782 -25.18 10.23 -1.98
CA GLU A 782 -24.98 9.12 -1.09
C GLU A 782 -25.12 9.55 0.39
N ASN A 783 -25.22 8.58 1.30
CA ASN A 783 -25.41 8.89 2.74
C ASN A 783 -24.23 9.58 3.41
N TRP A 784 -23.07 9.67 2.77
CA TRP A 784 -21.82 10.16 3.39
C TRP A 784 -21.25 11.38 2.71
N ASP A 785 -21.99 11.98 1.79
CA ASP A 785 -21.59 13.18 1.08
C ASP A 785 -22.69 14.24 1.07
N PHE A 786 -22.29 15.40 0.63
CA PHE A 786 -23.21 16.41 0.15
C PHE A 786 -22.64 17.04 -1.10
N CYS A 787 -23.54 17.37 -2.00
CA CYS A 787 -23.23 18.01 -3.26
C CYS A 787 -23.74 19.45 -3.23
N VAL A 788 -23.02 20.33 -3.92
CA VAL A 788 -23.42 21.73 -4.08
C VAL A 788 -23.49 22.04 -5.57
N LEU A 789 -24.70 22.33 -6.06
CA LEU A 789 -24.96 22.77 -7.43
C LEU A 789 -25.14 24.29 -7.46
N PRO A 790 -24.19 25.05 -8.02
CA PRO A 790 -24.37 26.45 -8.24
C PRO A 790 -25.31 26.73 -9.43
N ALA A 791 -26.29 27.57 -9.25
CA ALA A 791 -27.24 28.01 -10.31
C ALA A 791 -27.36 29.51 -10.35
N ALA A 792 -27.46 30.08 -11.54
CA ALA A 792 -27.66 31.49 -11.79
C ALA A 792 -28.62 31.73 -12.97
N ARG A 793 -29.23 32.92 -13.07
CA ARG A 793 -29.94 33.35 -14.26
C ARG A 793 -29.20 34.50 -14.93
N ARG A 794 -29.04 34.39 -16.24
CA ARG A 794 -28.48 35.48 -17.07
C ARG A 794 -29.35 35.73 -18.27
N ASN A 795 -29.81 36.96 -18.41
CA ASN A 795 -30.74 37.32 -19.47
C ASN A 795 -31.99 36.42 -19.50
N GLY A 796 -32.49 36.03 -18.33
CA GLY A 796 -33.62 35.14 -18.19
C GLY A 796 -33.33 33.64 -18.44
N VAL A 797 -32.11 33.26 -18.79
CA VAL A 797 -31.69 31.86 -19.07
C VAL A 797 -31.04 31.24 -17.83
N LEU A 798 -31.51 30.04 -17.44
CA LEU A 798 -30.88 29.26 -16.39
C LEU A 798 -29.48 28.80 -16.81
N SER A 799 -28.54 28.99 -15.93
CA SER A 799 -27.15 28.53 -16.12
C SER A 799 -26.66 27.80 -14.86
N LEU A 800 -26.01 26.66 -15.03
CA LEU A 800 -25.52 25.82 -13.95
C LEU A 800 -24.00 25.84 -13.92
N GLY A 801 -23.45 25.93 -12.72
CA GLY A 801 -22.03 25.75 -12.48
C GLY A 801 -21.68 24.29 -12.28
N GLU A 802 -20.40 24.00 -12.20
CA GLU A 802 -19.89 22.67 -11.90
C GLU A 802 -20.29 22.22 -10.49
N VAL A 803 -20.77 20.99 -10.37
CA VAL A 803 -21.14 20.39 -9.08
C VAL A 803 -19.89 20.14 -8.26
N SER A 804 -19.89 20.62 -7.04
CA SER A 804 -18.89 20.30 -6.05
C SER A 804 -19.43 19.23 -5.12
N ARG A 805 -18.74 18.08 -5.05
CA ARG A 805 -19.10 16.99 -4.17
C ARG A 805 -18.13 16.94 -2.99
N PHE A 806 -18.63 16.88 -1.79
CA PHE A 806 -17.87 16.89 -0.56
C PHE A 806 -18.27 15.75 0.35
N LEU A 807 -17.31 15.08 0.90
CA LEU A 807 -17.55 14.18 2.02
C LEU A 807 -17.59 14.93 3.34
N PHE A 808 -18.39 14.43 4.26
CA PHE A 808 -18.41 14.93 5.63
C PHE A 808 -17.07 14.73 6.34
N ASP A 809 -16.39 13.61 6.10
CA ASP A 809 -15.20 13.20 6.83
C ASP A 809 -13.95 13.04 5.94
N ASP A 810 -13.86 13.80 4.84
CA ASP A 810 -12.66 13.76 3.99
C ASP A 810 -11.48 14.46 4.66
N ASN A 811 -10.88 13.75 5.61
CA ASN A 811 -9.70 14.15 6.34
C ASN A 811 -8.49 13.26 5.98
N SER A 812 -8.54 12.61 4.81
CA SER A 812 -7.43 11.80 4.35
C SER A 812 -6.20 12.68 4.12
N VAL A 813 -5.12 12.37 4.83
CA VAL A 813 -3.85 13.09 4.73
C VAL A 813 -2.86 12.22 3.98
N ASP A 814 -2.22 12.80 2.98
CA ASP A 814 -1.04 12.21 2.37
C ASP A 814 0.21 12.58 3.17
N TYR A 815 0.58 11.70 4.10
CA TYR A 815 1.78 11.89 4.93
C TYR A 815 3.08 11.83 4.12
N PHE A 816 3.05 11.34 2.89
CA PHE A 816 4.24 11.15 2.04
C PHE A 816 4.36 12.20 0.93
N CYS A 817 3.53 13.23 0.95
CA CYS A 817 3.64 14.36 0.00
C CYS A 817 4.89 15.20 0.19
N GLY A 818 5.65 14.98 1.28
CA GLY A 818 6.86 15.71 1.59
C GLY A 818 6.65 17.09 2.25
N LEU A 819 5.40 17.45 2.50
CA LEU A 819 5.04 18.75 3.11
C LEU A 819 4.52 18.61 4.56
N PHE A 820 4.42 17.38 5.03
CA PHE A 820 3.91 17.07 6.37
C PHE A 820 4.96 17.20 7.46
#